data_38d9c6e1dad95559be7582b724521393
#
_entry.id   38d9c6e1dad95559be7582b724521393
#
_cell.length_a   1.000
_cell.length_b   1.000
_cell.length_c   1.000
_cell.angle_alpha   90.00
_cell.angle_beta   90.00
_cell.angle_gamma   90.00
#
_symmetry.space_group_name_H-M   'P 1'
#
loop_
_entity.id
_entity.type
_entity.pdbx_description
1 polymer ?
#
loop_
_entity_poly.entity_id
_entity_poly.type
_entity_poly.pdbx_seq_one_letter_code
_entity_poly.pdbx_strand_id
1 'polypeptide(L)'
;MTLVCLAVPSDAMSQSSPNPLLKPSPLPYELPPFADIRDEHFVPAFEQGMVEELRQVDAIAKNPAPPTFDNTIVALEKSGETLNRAERAFGILTGAFTNPNLEKIDTEMSPRFAAHRDAIQLNPDLFARIAKLHESRKSLGLDPESLRLLEQYHRDFVRSGAQLSEADKTRLKSINAELAKLSTQFKQNVLKEINASAVLVDSREELDGMSDADIQAAAQAAKASGKEGKYLVRLTNTTGQPPLASLRNRAVRERIMKASLSRGARGGEFDNKALITAMARLRAERARLLGYPHHAAYQLEEQTAGDVETVNRMLARLAPPAVANARREAAEMQALVDADKGGFQIGAADWALYSEKLRVAKYAFDEDQLKPYFEMKRVLEDGVFFAATQLFGITFKARPDLKGYSPDMVVYEVFNADGTPLALFLGDFYARSNKRGGAWANAYVPQNGLRGNRPVIANHQNIAKPPEGQPTLMTYDEVETMFHEFGHALHGMFSQTKYPRFAGTSVPRDFVEFPSQVNEMWATWPSILKNYAKHHKTGEPIPQALLAKVEAASRFNQGHATTELVAANLIDQAWHQLGPDQVPSPEEVEAFEQKALRKAEVDFAPVPPRYRGPYFSHIFAGGYSAGYYSYFWSEVLDADAVEWFKSHGGLTRANGDRFRDTILSRGDSRDAKEMFRSFTGHDPDIRPLLVRRGLDVPTGP
;
A
#
# COMPACT_ATOMS: atom_id res chain seq x y z
N MET A 1 6.08 -50.94 62.84
CA MET A 1 6.03 -49.46 62.71
C MET A 1 6.72 -49.10 61.40
N THR A 2 5.94 -49.08 60.34
CA THR A 2 6.46 -48.87 58.97
C THR A 2 6.16 -47.38 58.57
N LEU A 3 7.20 -46.59 58.38
CA LEU A 3 7.09 -45.22 57.94
C LEU A 3 6.80 -45.23 56.44
N VAL A 4 5.65 -44.68 56.05
CA VAL A 4 5.29 -44.38 54.68
C VAL A 4 5.72 -42.92 54.36
N CYS A 5 6.77 -42.79 53.58
CA CYS A 5 7.13 -41.46 53.00
C CYS A 5 6.18 -41.15 51.83
N LEU A 6 5.31 -40.17 52.04
CA LEU A 6 4.55 -39.54 50.96
C LEU A 6 5.48 -38.59 50.16
N ALA A 7 5.77 -38.96 48.92
CA ALA A 7 6.42 -38.07 47.96
C ALA A 7 5.40 -37.04 47.46
N VAL A 8 5.69 -35.77 47.72
CA VAL A 8 4.96 -34.61 47.13
C VAL A 8 5.42 -34.50 45.66
N PRO A 9 4.52 -34.45 44.68
CA PRO A 9 4.92 -34.20 43.31
C PRO A 9 5.42 -32.74 43.20
N SER A 10 6.67 -32.58 42.81
CA SER A 10 7.20 -31.25 42.42
C SER A 10 6.45 -30.79 41.18
N ASP A 11 5.67 -29.72 41.32
CA ASP A 11 5.17 -28.96 40.19
C ASP A 11 6.33 -28.62 39.29
N ALA A 12 6.38 -29.27 38.13
CA ALA A 12 7.26 -28.87 37.03
C ALA A 12 6.76 -27.48 36.55
N MET A 13 7.37 -26.44 37.05
CA MET A 13 7.27 -25.12 36.41
C MET A 13 7.56 -25.34 34.93
N SER A 14 6.56 -25.22 34.09
CA SER A 14 6.71 -25.10 32.63
C SER A 14 7.65 -23.93 32.38
N GLN A 15 8.91 -24.21 32.04
CA GLN A 15 9.81 -23.19 31.53
C GLN A 15 9.16 -22.68 30.27
N SER A 16 8.53 -21.48 30.35
CA SER A 16 8.05 -20.76 29.18
C SER A 16 9.23 -20.60 28.22
N SER A 17 9.09 -21.08 26.99
CA SER A 17 10.09 -20.90 25.95
C SER A 17 10.48 -19.41 25.88
N PRO A 18 11.78 -19.08 25.79
CA PRO A 18 12.18 -17.69 25.78
C PRO A 18 11.52 -16.94 24.62
N ASN A 19 11.00 -15.74 24.88
CA ASN A 19 10.31 -14.92 23.87
C ASN A 19 11.24 -14.64 22.68
N PRO A 20 10.92 -15.13 21.46
CA PRO A 20 11.79 -15.05 20.29
C PRO A 20 11.94 -13.61 19.77
N LEU A 21 11.05 -12.68 20.15
CA LEU A 21 11.09 -11.28 19.73
C LEU A 21 12.16 -10.47 20.47
N LEU A 22 12.66 -10.95 21.60
CA LEU A 22 13.63 -10.21 22.43
C LEU A 22 15.09 -10.28 21.92
N LYS A 23 15.36 -11.17 20.96
CA LYS A 23 16.70 -11.36 20.42
C LYS A 23 16.65 -11.38 18.88
N PRO A 24 17.76 -11.07 18.18
CA PRO A 24 17.87 -11.32 16.75
C PRO A 24 17.53 -12.76 16.41
N SER A 25 16.85 -12.98 15.29
CA SER A 25 16.51 -14.33 14.84
C SER A 25 17.78 -15.11 14.46
N PRO A 26 17.90 -16.40 14.83
CA PRO A 26 19.00 -17.25 14.41
C PRO A 26 18.86 -17.75 12.97
N LEU A 27 17.71 -17.49 12.31
CA LEU A 27 17.45 -17.91 10.94
C LEU A 27 18.28 -17.08 9.95
N PRO A 28 18.54 -17.60 8.74
CA PRO A 28 19.24 -16.86 7.69
C PRO A 28 18.62 -15.48 7.47
N TYR A 29 19.45 -14.45 7.28
CA TYR A 29 19.05 -13.05 7.09
C TYR A 29 18.25 -12.46 8.27
N GLU A 30 18.29 -13.07 9.44
CA GLU A 30 17.44 -12.73 10.60
C GLU A 30 15.94 -12.82 10.29
N LEU A 31 15.52 -13.69 9.33
CA LEU A 31 14.11 -13.95 9.04
C LEU A 31 13.34 -14.16 10.36
N PRO A 32 12.24 -13.44 10.61
CA PRO A 32 11.46 -13.65 11.83
C PRO A 32 11.05 -15.13 12.00
N PRO A 33 11.25 -15.72 13.18
CA PRO A 33 10.97 -17.13 13.43
C PRO A 33 9.46 -17.33 13.65
N PHE A 34 8.66 -17.13 12.59
CA PHE A 34 7.19 -17.14 12.66
C PHE A 34 6.60 -18.41 13.29
N ALA A 35 7.27 -19.54 13.15
CA ALA A 35 6.83 -20.80 13.78
C ALA A 35 6.87 -20.76 15.33
N ASP A 36 7.73 -19.92 15.89
CA ASP A 36 7.95 -19.80 17.34
C ASP A 36 7.24 -18.57 17.94
N ILE A 37 6.81 -17.62 17.10
CA ILE A 37 6.11 -16.40 17.54
C ILE A 37 4.66 -16.76 17.89
N ARG A 38 4.20 -16.27 19.05
CA ARG A 38 2.83 -16.40 19.55
C ARG A 38 2.31 -15.03 19.97
N ASP A 39 1.00 -14.87 20.03
CA ASP A 39 0.35 -13.60 20.38
C ASP A 39 0.81 -13.07 21.75
N GLU A 40 0.97 -13.95 22.74
CA GLU A 40 1.41 -13.59 24.09
C GLU A 40 2.85 -13.04 24.17
N HIS A 41 3.66 -13.21 23.11
CA HIS A 41 5.02 -12.68 23.07
C HIS A 41 5.07 -11.17 22.80
N PHE A 42 4.04 -10.60 22.16
CA PHE A 42 4.09 -9.23 21.67
C PHE A 42 4.09 -8.18 22.78
N VAL A 43 3.12 -8.20 23.68
CA VAL A 43 3.02 -7.16 24.74
C VAL A 43 4.29 -7.11 25.60
N PRO A 44 4.83 -8.25 26.13
CA PRO A 44 6.09 -8.21 26.87
C PRO A 44 7.26 -7.68 26.04
N ALA A 45 7.34 -8.02 24.74
CA ALA A 45 8.43 -7.54 23.87
C ALA A 45 8.31 -6.02 23.62
N PHE A 46 7.10 -5.50 23.44
CA PHE A 46 6.85 -4.06 23.31
C PHE A 46 7.24 -3.30 24.57
N GLU A 47 6.78 -3.78 25.75
CA GLU A 47 7.06 -3.14 27.02
C GLU A 47 8.57 -3.09 27.32
N GLN A 48 9.25 -4.23 27.14
CA GLN A 48 10.70 -4.27 27.29
C GLN A 48 11.40 -3.38 26.27
N GLY A 49 11.01 -3.46 24.99
CA GLY A 49 11.61 -2.67 23.92
C GLY A 49 11.47 -1.16 24.13
N MET A 50 10.27 -0.69 24.54
CA MET A 50 10.04 0.72 24.87
C MET A 50 10.91 1.20 26.07
N VAL A 51 11.03 0.39 27.10
CA VAL A 51 11.90 0.72 28.27
C VAL A 51 13.37 0.77 27.86
N GLU A 52 13.82 -0.19 27.07
CA GLU A 52 15.21 -0.23 26.55
C GLU A 52 15.52 1.00 25.69
N GLU A 53 14.64 1.35 24.76
CA GLU A 53 14.84 2.48 23.85
C GLU A 53 14.85 3.81 24.62
N LEU A 54 13.89 4.04 25.53
CA LEU A 54 13.91 5.27 26.35
C LEU A 54 15.17 5.37 27.17
N ARG A 55 15.68 4.28 27.74
CA ARG A 55 16.97 4.29 28.47
C ARG A 55 18.14 4.63 27.54
N GLN A 56 18.16 4.11 26.31
CA GLN A 56 19.18 4.42 25.31
C GLN A 56 19.13 5.90 24.91
N VAL A 57 17.93 6.41 24.63
CA VAL A 57 17.67 7.81 24.30
C VAL A 57 18.08 8.75 25.46
N ASP A 58 17.74 8.39 26.69
CA ASP A 58 18.11 9.16 27.87
C ASP A 58 19.64 9.21 28.07
N ALA A 59 20.32 8.11 27.82
CA ALA A 59 21.78 8.05 27.83
C ALA A 59 22.44 8.95 26.76
N ILE A 60 21.81 9.06 25.57
CA ILE A 60 22.24 9.99 24.52
C ILE A 60 21.97 11.43 24.95
N ALA A 61 20.77 11.74 25.39
CA ALA A 61 20.33 13.08 25.75
C ALA A 61 21.18 13.67 26.90
N LYS A 62 21.46 12.85 27.93
CA LYS A 62 22.22 13.23 29.12
C LYS A 62 23.74 12.99 29.01
N ASN A 63 24.26 12.64 27.85
CA ASN A 63 25.67 12.41 27.66
C ASN A 63 26.50 13.69 27.98
N PRO A 64 27.40 13.67 28.98
CA PRO A 64 28.15 14.87 29.38
C PRO A 64 29.19 15.32 28.33
N ALA A 65 29.57 14.45 27.40
CA ALA A 65 30.46 14.81 26.32
C ALA A 65 29.78 15.74 25.31
N PRO A 66 30.52 16.67 24.69
CA PRO A 66 29.98 17.49 23.61
C PRO A 66 29.29 16.61 22.53
N PRO A 67 28.20 17.06 21.92
CA PRO A 67 27.52 16.31 20.88
C PRO A 67 28.46 16.15 19.66
N THR A 68 28.57 14.92 19.19
CA THR A 68 29.17 14.53 17.93
C THR A 68 28.18 13.79 17.10
N PHE A 69 28.42 13.69 15.79
CA PHE A 69 27.56 12.92 14.91
C PHE A 69 27.39 11.47 15.40
N ASP A 70 28.48 10.84 15.82
CA ASP A 70 28.47 9.45 16.29
C ASP A 70 27.78 9.27 17.64
N ASN A 71 28.04 10.14 18.63
CA ASN A 71 27.48 9.97 19.97
C ASN A 71 26.03 10.50 20.09
N THR A 72 25.47 11.02 19.01
CA THR A 72 24.10 11.55 18.98
C THR A 72 23.28 10.92 17.86
N ILE A 73 23.64 11.15 16.58
CA ILE A 73 22.83 10.70 15.43
C ILE A 73 23.00 9.19 15.19
N VAL A 74 24.25 8.71 15.10
CA VAL A 74 24.49 7.26 14.91
C VAL A 74 24.02 6.46 16.12
N ALA A 75 24.13 7.03 17.33
CA ALA A 75 23.61 6.39 18.54
C ALA A 75 22.08 6.26 18.49
N LEU A 76 21.35 7.26 17.97
CA LEU A 76 19.90 7.19 17.73
C LEU A 76 19.54 6.13 16.68
N GLU A 77 20.26 6.06 15.55
CA GLU A 77 20.06 5.02 14.53
C GLU A 77 20.22 3.58 15.07
N LYS A 78 20.99 3.43 16.14
CA LYS A 78 21.21 2.14 16.81
C LYS A 78 20.25 1.86 17.96
N SER A 79 19.41 2.82 18.36
CA SER A 79 18.46 2.66 19.46
C SER A 79 17.18 1.91 19.03
N GLY A 80 16.44 1.40 20.00
CA GLY A 80 15.10 0.83 19.79
C GLY A 80 15.04 -0.50 19.03
N GLU A 81 16.12 -1.24 18.93
CA GLU A 81 16.19 -2.45 18.07
C GLU A 81 15.18 -3.52 18.47
N THR A 82 15.03 -3.77 19.77
CA THR A 82 14.08 -4.78 20.29
C THR A 82 12.65 -4.38 19.94
N LEU A 83 12.30 -3.12 20.17
CA LEU A 83 10.97 -2.60 19.82
C LEU A 83 10.71 -2.68 18.32
N ASN A 84 11.62 -2.17 17.51
CA ASN A 84 11.53 -2.17 16.05
C ASN A 84 11.32 -3.60 15.47
N ARG A 85 12.02 -4.60 16.01
CA ARG A 85 11.85 -6.00 15.59
C ARG A 85 10.47 -6.53 15.94
N ALA A 86 10.01 -6.27 17.16
CA ALA A 86 8.70 -6.71 17.63
C ALA A 86 7.56 -5.99 16.87
N GLU A 87 7.63 -4.67 16.67
CA GLU A 87 6.64 -3.90 15.92
C GLU A 87 6.54 -4.37 14.46
N ARG A 88 7.68 -4.66 13.80
CA ARG A 88 7.64 -5.20 12.42
C ARG A 88 6.96 -6.55 12.35
N ALA A 89 7.34 -7.51 13.20
CA ALA A 89 6.70 -8.82 13.24
C ALA A 89 5.18 -8.70 13.51
N PHE A 90 4.79 -7.82 14.41
CA PHE A 90 3.39 -7.53 14.73
C PHE A 90 2.64 -6.92 13.54
N GLY A 91 3.20 -5.90 12.91
CA GLY A 91 2.60 -5.24 11.74
C GLY A 91 2.42 -6.18 10.55
N ILE A 92 3.35 -7.13 10.35
CA ILE A 92 3.21 -8.20 9.36
C ILE A 92 1.99 -9.06 9.67
N LEU A 93 1.89 -9.57 10.90
CA LEU A 93 0.80 -10.49 11.28
C LEU A 93 -0.55 -9.78 11.32
N THR A 94 -0.65 -8.57 11.87
CA THR A 94 -1.92 -7.81 11.89
C THR A 94 -2.40 -7.42 10.50
N GLY A 95 -1.51 -7.31 9.52
CA GLY A 95 -1.87 -7.03 8.13
C GLY A 95 -2.25 -8.28 7.32
N ALA A 96 -1.53 -9.39 7.54
CA ALA A 96 -1.56 -10.53 6.64
C ALA A 96 -2.11 -11.83 7.27
N PHE A 97 -2.14 -11.94 8.59
CA PHE A 97 -2.55 -13.14 9.31
C PHE A 97 -3.15 -12.81 10.68
N THR A 98 -4.10 -11.85 10.70
CA THR A 98 -4.67 -11.34 11.95
C THR A 98 -5.61 -12.33 12.64
N ASN A 99 -5.86 -12.06 13.91
CA ASN A 99 -6.86 -12.75 14.73
C ASN A 99 -7.39 -11.78 15.81
N PRO A 100 -8.49 -12.14 16.52
CA PRO A 100 -9.08 -11.24 17.53
C PRO A 100 -8.12 -10.80 18.65
N ASN A 101 -7.13 -11.65 18.98
CA ASN A 101 -6.14 -11.36 20.01
C ASN A 101 -5.15 -10.29 19.54
N LEU A 102 -4.63 -10.42 18.32
CA LEU A 102 -3.77 -9.40 17.70
C LEU A 102 -4.52 -8.07 17.51
N GLU A 103 -5.80 -8.10 17.14
CA GLU A 103 -6.64 -6.89 17.03
C GLU A 103 -6.80 -6.17 18.37
N LYS A 104 -6.97 -6.94 19.44
CA LYS A 104 -7.03 -6.40 20.82
C LYS A 104 -5.70 -5.76 21.20
N ILE A 105 -4.58 -6.45 20.97
CA ILE A 105 -3.23 -5.93 21.24
C ILE A 105 -2.98 -4.65 20.43
N ASP A 106 -3.36 -4.60 19.14
CA ASP A 106 -3.24 -3.41 18.28
C ASP A 106 -3.99 -2.20 18.88
N THR A 107 -5.22 -2.43 19.35
CA THR A 107 -6.04 -1.40 20.00
C THR A 107 -5.40 -0.87 21.29
N GLU A 108 -4.89 -1.75 22.13
CA GLU A 108 -4.29 -1.40 23.43
C GLU A 108 -2.92 -0.71 23.27
N MET A 109 -2.12 -1.14 22.29
CA MET A 109 -0.76 -0.66 22.13
C MET A 109 -0.62 0.59 21.28
N SER A 110 -1.51 0.83 20.32
CA SER A 110 -1.43 2.00 19.41
C SER A 110 -1.26 3.35 20.14
N PRO A 111 -2.04 3.70 21.17
CA PRO A 111 -1.81 4.94 21.92
C PRO A 111 -0.52 4.91 22.73
N ARG A 112 -0.07 3.74 23.22
CA ARG A 112 1.20 3.59 23.95
C ARG A 112 2.41 3.81 23.05
N PHE A 113 2.37 3.32 21.82
CA PHE A 113 3.40 3.60 20.80
C PHE A 113 3.43 5.09 20.41
N ALA A 114 2.26 5.75 20.31
CA ALA A 114 2.22 7.19 20.09
C ALA A 114 2.88 7.96 21.23
N ALA A 115 2.55 7.64 22.48
CA ALA A 115 3.15 8.25 23.66
C ALA A 115 4.67 7.98 23.76
N HIS A 116 5.11 6.79 23.38
CA HIS A 116 6.53 6.43 23.34
C HIS A 116 7.30 7.28 22.31
N ARG A 117 6.76 7.41 21.09
CA ARG A 117 7.35 8.29 20.06
C ARG A 117 7.40 9.75 20.51
N ASP A 118 6.32 10.24 21.12
CA ASP A 118 6.28 11.61 21.66
C ASP A 118 7.33 11.84 22.77
N ALA A 119 7.59 10.82 23.60
CA ALA A 119 8.62 10.91 24.65
C ALA A 119 10.04 11.08 24.07
N ILE A 120 10.30 10.52 22.89
CA ILE A 120 11.58 10.67 22.19
C ILE A 120 11.62 11.99 21.42
N GLN A 121 10.64 12.26 20.57
CA GLN A 121 10.64 13.38 19.64
C GLN A 121 10.45 14.74 20.31
N LEU A 122 9.83 14.78 21.47
CA LEU A 122 9.63 16.00 22.27
C LEU A 122 10.65 16.16 23.41
N ASN A 123 11.69 15.32 23.47
CA ASN A 123 12.74 15.38 24.49
C ASN A 123 13.62 16.61 24.25
N PRO A 124 13.63 17.61 25.18
CA PRO A 124 14.34 18.86 24.98
C PRO A 124 15.87 18.70 24.98
N ASP A 125 16.40 17.80 25.83
CA ASP A 125 17.86 17.60 25.95
C ASP A 125 18.39 16.91 24.69
N LEU A 126 17.64 15.94 24.16
CA LEU A 126 17.98 15.28 22.91
C LEU A 126 17.94 16.26 21.74
N PHE A 127 16.87 17.07 21.65
CA PHE A 127 16.76 18.07 20.59
C PHE A 127 17.87 19.11 20.66
N ALA A 128 18.26 19.57 21.85
CA ALA A 128 19.37 20.53 22.02
C ALA A 128 20.70 19.98 21.44
N ARG A 129 20.96 18.67 21.58
CA ARG A 129 22.15 18.03 21.00
C ARG A 129 22.06 17.99 19.48
N ILE A 130 20.89 17.61 18.92
CA ILE A 130 20.66 17.58 17.48
C ILE A 130 20.77 18.98 16.88
N ALA A 131 20.15 19.99 17.48
CA ALA A 131 20.17 21.37 17.03
C ALA A 131 21.60 21.93 16.98
N LYS A 132 22.40 21.67 18.03
CA LYS A 132 23.80 22.11 18.06
C LYS A 132 24.65 21.49 16.93
N LEU A 133 24.44 20.21 16.60
CA LEU A 133 25.11 19.56 15.47
C LEU A 133 24.61 20.16 14.14
N HIS A 134 23.31 20.42 14.00
CA HIS A 134 22.73 21.01 12.82
C HIS A 134 23.26 22.44 12.57
N GLU A 135 23.42 23.26 13.60
CA GLU A 135 24.02 24.60 13.50
C GLU A 135 25.45 24.54 12.91
N SER A 136 26.24 23.57 13.36
CA SER A 136 27.62 23.40 12.93
C SER A 136 27.83 22.48 11.73
N ARG A 137 26.75 21.98 11.10
CA ARG A 137 26.77 20.89 10.11
C ARG A 137 27.74 21.07 8.94
N LYS A 138 27.95 22.33 8.49
CA LYS A 138 28.85 22.63 7.40
C LYS A 138 30.32 22.44 7.75
N SER A 139 30.68 22.48 9.04
CA SER A 139 32.05 22.33 9.54
C SER A 139 32.37 20.93 10.08
N LEU A 140 31.38 20.01 10.12
CA LEU A 140 31.55 18.65 10.64
C LEU A 140 32.29 17.70 9.67
N GLY A 141 32.48 18.07 8.40
CA GLY A 141 33.11 17.21 7.39
C GLY A 141 32.38 15.90 7.09
N LEU A 142 31.03 15.90 7.24
CA LEU A 142 30.20 14.74 7.01
C LEU A 142 30.13 14.41 5.51
N ASP A 143 30.06 13.12 5.19
CA ASP A 143 29.68 12.69 3.85
C ASP A 143 28.22 13.08 3.53
N PRO A 144 27.81 13.12 2.25
CA PRO A 144 26.47 13.58 1.87
C PRO A 144 25.32 12.84 2.53
N GLU A 145 25.43 11.51 2.72
CA GLU A 145 24.39 10.70 3.36
C GLU A 145 24.29 11.01 4.86
N SER A 146 25.45 11.14 5.53
CA SER A 146 25.51 11.52 6.95
C SER A 146 24.98 12.95 7.18
N LEU A 147 25.29 13.88 6.28
CA LEU A 147 24.76 15.25 6.35
C LEU A 147 23.23 15.25 6.20
N ARG A 148 22.71 14.54 5.21
CA ARG A 148 21.27 14.40 5.01
C ARG A 148 20.59 13.77 6.22
N LEU A 149 21.20 12.76 6.84
CA LEU A 149 20.65 12.15 8.05
C LEU A 149 20.51 13.16 9.20
N LEU A 150 21.54 13.97 9.44
CA LEU A 150 21.48 15.03 10.46
C LEU A 150 20.40 16.06 10.15
N GLU A 151 20.29 16.50 8.90
CA GLU A 151 19.28 17.46 8.47
C GLU A 151 17.86 16.90 8.60
N GLN A 152 17.65 15.62 8.27
CA GLN A 152 16.35 14.96 8.46
C GLN A 152 16.00 14.81 9.95
N TYR A 153 16.92 14.35 10.80
CA TYR A 153 16.65 14.28 12.23
C TYR A 153 16.26 15.64 12.82
N HIS A 154 17.01 16.69 12.47
CA HIS A 154 16.66 18.03 12.94
C HIS A 154 15.26 18.45 12.47
N ARG A 155 14.94 18.26 11.19
CA ARG A 155 13.63 18.59 10.61
C ARG A 155 12.51 17.80 11.29
N ASP A 156 12.67 16.50 11.49
CA ASP A 156 11.64 15.66 12.10
C ASP A 156 11.32 16.08 13.54
N PHE A 157 12.33 16.41 14.33
CA PHE A 157 12.12 16.89 15.68
C PHE A 157 11.38 18.23 15.68
N VAL A 158 11.76 19.17 14.80
CA VAL A 158 11.06 20.45 14.65
C VAL A 158 9.60 20.21 14.23
N ARG A 159 9.38 19.39 13.21
CA ARG A 159 8.03 19.04 12.70
C ARG A 159 7.19 18.24 13.70
N SER A 160 7.83 17.49 14.57
CA SER A 160 7.16 16.79 15.68
C SER A 160 6.84 17.69 16.87
N GLY A 161 7.27 18.97 16.83
CA GLY A 161 6.94 19.96 17.87
C GLY A 161 7.97 20.11 18.97
N ALA A 162 9.26 19.71 18.75
CA ALA A 162 10.31 19.86 19.77
C ALA A 162 10.50 21.30 20.24
N GLN A 163 10.19 22.29 19.41
CA GLN A 163 10.30 23.74 19.71
C GLN A 163 9.05 24.34 20.34
N LEU A 164 7.97 23.59 20.51
CA LEU A 164 6.73 24.08 21.10
C LEU A 164 6.87 24.35 22.60
N SER A 165 5.98 25.20 23.12
CA SER A 165 5.82 25.39 24.56
C SER A 165 5.39 24.09 25.25
N GLU A 166 5.64 23.94 26.55
CA GLU A 166 5.24 22.73 27.28
C GLU A 166 3.69 22.55 27.32
N ALA A 167 2.92 23.64 27.27
CA ALA A 167 1.47 23.58 27.15
C ALA A 167 1.04 22.99 25.78
N ASP A 168 1.66 23.49 24.70
CA ASP A 168 1.38 23.00 23.34
C ASP A 168 1.87 21.56 23.13
N LYS A 169 3.02 21.18 23.70
CA LYS A 169 3.48 19.78 23.71
C LYS A 169 2.49 18.86 24.42
N THR A 170 1.92 19.30 25.54
CA THR A 170 0.90 18.53 26.26
C THR A 170 -0.35 18.34 25.40
N ARG A 171 -0.81 19.41 24.72
CA ARG A 171 -1.94 19.31 23.79
C ARG A 171 -1.62 18.41 22.60
N LEU A 172 -0.44 18.53 22.02
CA LEU A 172 0.03 17.70 20.91
C LEU A 172 0.04 16.21 21.24
N LYS A 173 0.57 15.84 22.43
CA LYS A 173 0.56 14.45 22.93
C LYS A 173 -0.87 13.91 23.03
N SER A 174 -1.80 14.71 23.55
CA SER A 174 -3.22 14.32 23.62
C SER A 174 -3.81 14.08 22.22
N ILE A 175 -3.52 14.96 21.26
CA ILE A 175 -3.96 14.82 19.86
C ILE A 175 -3.38 13.55 19.24
N ASN A 176 -2.08 13.29 19.40
CA ASN A 176 -1.41 12.12 18.82
C ASN A 176 -1.99 10.80 19.37
N ALA A 177 -2.23 10.72 20.69
CA ALA A 177 -2.83 9.55 21.32
C ALA A 177 -4.25 9.29 20.82
N GLU A 178 -5.08 10.35 20.69
CA GLU A 178 -6.45 10.20 20.18
C GLU A 178 -6.46 9.85 18.69
N LEU A 179 -5.61 10.45 17.86
CA LEU A 179 -5.47 10.08 16.43
C LEU A 179 -5.06 8.62 16.25
N ALA A 180 -4.14 8.11 17.07
CA ALA A 180 -3.72 6.72 17.02
C ALA A 180 -4.89 5.77 17.32
N LYS A 181 -5.67 6.07 18.38
CA LYS A 181 -6.87 5.30 18.74
C LYS A 181 -7.93 5.33 17.65
N LEU A 182 -8.28 6.52 17.15
CA LEU A 182 -9.29 6.68 16.10
C LEU A 182 -8.90 5.99 14.80
N SER A 183 -7.62 6.07 14.42
CA SER A 183 -7.09 5.41 13.22
C SER A 183 -7.19 3.88 13.30
N THR A 184 -6.84 3.31 14.46
CA THR A 184 -6.96 1.86 14.70
C THR A 184 -8.43 1.43 14.64
N GLN A 185 -9.34 2.16 15.30
CA GLN A 185 -10.77 1.87 15.26
C GLN A 185 -11.34 1.98 13.84
N PHE A 186 -10.95 3.01 13.08
CA PHE A 186 -11.35 3.17 11.67
C PHE A 186 -10.95 1.95 10.83
N LYS A 187 -9.70 1.50 10.94
CA LYS A 187 -9.16 0.34 10.24
C LYS A 187 -9.98 -0.93 10.53
N GLN A 188 -10.28 -1.17 11.79
CA GLN A 188 -11.07 -2.33 12.23
C GLN A 188 -12.52 -2.24 11.75
N ASN A 189 -13.14 -1.06 11.83
CA ASN A 189 -14.50 -0.83 11.36
C ASN A 189 -14.61 -1.09 9.86
N VAL A 190 -13.66 -0.62 9.04
CA VAL A 190 -13.67 -0.89 7.58
C VAL A 190 -13.65 -2.38 7.29
N LEU A 191 -12.81 -3.16 7.98
CA LEU A 191 -12.76 -4.62 7.79
C LEU A 191 -14.09 -5.29 8.17
N LYS A 192 -14.66 -4.93 9.32
CA LYS A 192 -15.94 -5.47 9.79
C LYS A 192 -17.11 -5.05 8.90
N GLU A 193 -17.10 -3.80 8.44
CA GLU A 193 -18.13 -3.25 7.57
C GLU A 193 -18.18 -3.89 6.20
N ILE A 194 -17.04 -4.24 5.60
CA ILE A 194 -16.98 -5.00 4.35
C ILE A 194 -17.78 -6.31 4.49
N ASN A 195 -17.60 -7.01 5.60
CA ASN A 195 -18.33 -8.25 5.87
C ASN A 195 -19.82 -8.02 6.16
N ALA A 196 -20.14 -6.97 6.94
CA ALA A 196 -21.52 -6.63 7.33
C ALA A 196 -22.36 -6.06 6.15
N SER A 197 -21.69 -5.51 5.14
CA SER A 197 -22.33 -4.93 3.93
C SER A 197 -22.55 -5.95 2.81
N ALA A 198 -22.16 -7.21 3.01
CA ALA A 198 -22.39 -8.26 2.01
C ALA A 198 -23.86 -8.36 1.61
N VAL A 199 -24.14 -8.54 0.34
CA VAL A 199 -25.50 -8.50 -0.23
C VAL A 199 -26.09 -9.92 -0.28
N LEU A 200 -27.15 -10.15 0.49
CA LEU A 200 -27.87 -11.42 0.48
C LEU A 200 -28.80 -11.49 -0.74
N VAL A 201 -28.71 -12.56 -1.51
CA VAL A 201 -29.53 -12.85 -2.69
C VAL A 201 -30.30 -14.15 -2.43
N ASP A 202 -31.57 -14.18 -2.83
CA ASP A 202 -32.47 -15.26 -2.44
C ASP A 202 -32.39 -16.48 -3.36
N SER A 203 -32.10 -16.30 -4.63
CA SER A 203 -32.07 -17.40 -5.61
C SER A 203 -30.85 -17.35 -6.55
N ARG A 204 -30.56 -18.52 -7.16
CA ARG A 204 -29.50 -18.65 -8.15
C ARG A 204 -29.79 -17.82 -9.41
N GLU A 205 -31.05 -17.76 -9.82
CA GLU A 205 -31.52 -17.08 -11.03
C GLU A 205 -31.24 -15.57 -10.94
N GLU A 206 -31.27 -14.99 -9.74
CA GLU A 206 -30.92 -13.60 -9.52
C GLU A 206 -29.44 -13.32 -9.77
N LEU A 207 -28.59 -14.36 -9.74
CA LEU A 207 -27.14 -14.29 -10.00
C LEU A 207 -26.78 -14.65 -11.45
N ASP A 208 -27.75 -14.64 -12.37
CA ASP A 208 -27.51 -14.93 -13.78
C ASP A 208 -26.40 -14.03 -14.37
N GLY A 209 -25.45 -14.66 -15.06
CA GLY A 209 -24.28 -14.05 -15.63
C GLY A 209 -23.00 -14.22 -14.80
N MET A 210 -23.08 -14.54 -13.51
CA MET A 210 -21.91 -14.90 -12.70
C MET A 210 -21.43 -16.31 -13.03
N SER A 211 -20.15 -16.58 -12.82
CA SER A 211 -19.59 -17.93 -12.99
C SER A 211 -20.15 -18.91 -11.95
N ASP A 212 -20.18 -20.20 -12.29
CA ASP A 212 -20.59 -21.25 -11.34
C ASP A 212 -19.70 -21.25 -10.08
N ALA A 213 -18.41 -20.95 -10.22
CA ALA A 213 -17.48 -20.87 -9.09
C ALA A 213 -17.85 -19.71 -8.14
N ASP A 214 -18.16 -18.53 -8.67
CA ASP A 214 -18.57 -17.37 -7.88
C ASP A 214 -19.92 -17.59 -7.19
N ILE A 215 -20.86 -18.22 -7.88
CA ILE A 215 -22.16 -18.59 -7.30
C ILE A 215 -21.98 -19.61 -6.16
N GLN A 216 -21.10 -20.60 -6.32
CA GLN A 216 -20.78 -21.55 -5.25
C GLN A 216 -20.11 -20.88 -4.06
N ALA A 217 -19.17 -19.94 -4.32
CA ALA A 217 -18.54 -19.16 -3.26
C ALA A 217 -19.56 -18.31 -2.49
N ALA A 218 -20.52 -17.68 -3.19
CA ALA A 218 -21.60 -16.93 -2.55
C ALA A 218 -22.53 -17.84 -1.72
N ALA A 219 -22.83 -19.05 -2.19
CA ALA A 219 -23.63 -20.04 -1.44
C ALA A 219 -22.90 -20.51 -0.17
N GLN A 220 -21.59 -20.79 -0.27
CA GLN A 220 -20.77 -21.16 0.90
C GLN A 220 -20.68 -20.02 1.91
N ALA A 221 -20.52 -18.77 1.46
CA ALA A 221 -20.52 -17.59 2.31
C ALA A 221 -21.85 -17.41 3.05
N ALA A 222 -22.98 -17.63 2.37
CA ALA A 222 -24.30 -17.60 2.97
C ALA A 222 -24.48 -18.70 4.02
N LYS A 223 -24.08 -19.94 3.72
CA LYS A 223 -24.12 -21.07 4.65
C LYS A 223 -23.27 -20.80 5.89
N ALA A 224 -22.04 -20.31 5.73
CA ALA A 224 -21.16 -19.94 6.85
C ALA A 224 -21.76 -18.82 7.73
N SER A 225 -22.64 -17.99 7.18
CA SER A 225 -23.36 -16.92 7.89
C SER A 225 -24.75 -17.36 8.40
N GLY A 226 -25.07 -18.68 8.42
CA GLY A 226 -26.34 -19.21 8.87
C GLY A 226 -27.54 -18.93 7.94
N LYS A 227 -27.27 -18.64 6.66
CA LYS A 227 -28.26 -18.35 5.61
C LYS A 227 -28.28 -19.44 4.53
N GLU A 228 -28.30 -20.71 4.96
CA GLU A 228 -28.30 -21.85 4.04
C GLU A 228 -29.46 -21.77 3.03
N GLY A 229 -29.17 -22.13 1.78
CA GLY A 229 -30.14 -22.03 0.65
C GLY A 229 -30.19 -20.66 -0.02
N LYS A 230 -29.42 -19.66 0.47
CA LYS A 230 -29.25 -18.33 -0.12
C LYS A 230 -27.83 -18.12 -0.61
N TYR A 231 -27.57 -16.93 -1.14
CA TYR A 231 -26.28 -16.53 -1.69
C TYR A 231 -25.84 -15.21 -1.06
N LEU A 232 -24.61 -15.13 -0.55
CA LEU A 232 -24.06 -13.92 0.06
C LEU A 232 -22.92 -13.38 -0.80
N VAL A 233 -23.21 -12.30 -1.56
CA VAL A 233 -22.23 -11.60 -2.39
C VAL A 233 -21.40 -10.68 -1.49
N ARG A 234 -20.13 -11.03 -1.28
CA ARG A 234 -19.16 -10.22 -0.49
C ARG A 234 -18.72 -9.01 -1.29
N LEU A 235 -18.40 -7.91 -0.60
CA LEU A 235 -17.86 -6.71 -1.20
C LEU A 235 -16.34 -6.66 -1.07
N THR A 236 -15.69 -5.93 -2.00
CA THR A 236 -14.28 -5.51 -1.89
C THR A 236 -14.18 -4.13 -1.26
N ASN A 237 -12.97 -3.67 -0.92
CA ASN A 237 -12.81 -2.37 -0.26
C ASN A 237 -13.00 -1.16 -1.20
N THR A 238 -12.80 -1.31 -2.52
CA THR A 238 -13.03 -0.25 -3.51
C THR A 238 -14.53 -0.04 -3.78
N THR A 239 -14.91 1.08 -4.37
CA THR A 239 -16.30 1.33 -4.77
C THR A 239 -16.76 0.35 -5.86
N GLY A 240 -15.92 0.10 -6.87
CA GLY A 240 -16.16 -0.91 -7.90
C GLY A 240 -16.21 -2.32 -7.30
N GLN A 241 -17.15 -3.16 -7.80
CA GLN A 241 -17.35 -4.52 -7.28
C GLN A 241 -17.27 -5.52 -8.44
N PRO A 242 -16.39 -6.55 -8.37
CA PRO A 242 -16.17 -7.50 -9.47
C PRO A 242 -17.44 -8.14 -10.04
N PRO A 243 -18.45 -8.55 -9.24
CA PRO A 243 -19.67 -9.16 -9.78
C PRO A 243 -20.47 -8.28 -10.75
N LEU A 244 -20.28 -6.94 -10.69
CA LEU A 244 -21.00 -6.01 -11.56
C LEU A 244 -20.63 -6.13 -13.04
N ALA A 245 -19.48 -6.72 -13.36
CA ALA A 245 -19.01 -6.89 -14.73
C ALA A 245 -19.80 -8.00 -15.49
N SER A 246 -20.30 -9.01 -14.78
CA SER A 246 -20.96 -10.18 -15.39
C SER A 246 -22.44 -10.33 -15.02
N LEU A 247 -22.86 -9.84 -13.85
CA LEU A 247 -24.21 -10.00 -13.32
C LEU A 247 -25.26 -9.31 -14.18
N ARG A 248 -26.20 -10.07 -14.77
CA ARG A 248 -27.24 -9.54 -15.68
C ARG A 248 -28.41 -8.89 -14.96
N ASN A 249 -28.77 -9.36 -13.77
CA ASN A 249 -29.89 -8.82 -12.98
C ASN A 249 -29.57 -7.39 -12.47
N ARG A 250 -30.20 -6.38 -13.10
CA ARG A 250 -29.97 -4.98 -12.79
C ARG A 250 -30.34 -4.61 -11.35
N ALA A 251 -31.44 -5.14 -10.81
CA ALA A 251 -31.86 -4.85 -9.45
C ALA A 251 -30.81 -5.34 -8.41
N VAL A 252 -30.18 -6.49 -8.67
CA VAL A 252 -29.11 -6.99 -7.80
C VAL A 252 -27.85 -6.14 -7.97
N ARG A 253 -27.49 -5.71 -9.20
CA ARG A 253 -26.38 -4.76 -9.41
C ARG A 253 -26.57 -3.46 -8.64
N GLU A 254 -27.77 -2.87 -8.68
CA GLU A 254 -28.11 -1.65 -7.93
C GLU A 254 -28.00 -1.87 -6.41
N ARG A 255 -28.43 -3.02 -5.90
CA ARG A 255 -28.28 -3.38 -4.48
C ARG A 255 -26.80 -3.49 -4.09
N ILE A 256 -25.98 -4.13 -4.91
CA ILE A 256 -24.54 -4.26 -4.69
C ILE A 256 -23.86 -2.89 -4.71
N MET A 257 -24.13 -2.06 -5.73
CA MET A 257 -23.53 -0.72 -5.82
C MET A 257 -23.97 0.19 -4.67
N LYS A 258 -25.25 0.16 -4.30
CA LYS A 258 -25.77 0.90 -3.15
C LYS A 258 -25.09 0.47 -1.85
N ALA A 259 -24.97 -0.83 -1.62
CA ALA A 259 -24.28 -1.37 -0.45
C ALA A 259 -22.80 -0.95 -0.44
N SER A 260 -22.12 -0.99 -1.60
CA SER A 260 -20.74 -0.54 -1.75
C SER A 260 -20.56 0.94 -1.41
N LEU A 261 -21.39 1.83 -1.98
CA LEU A 261 -21.27 3.28 -1.77
C LEU A 261 -21.63 3.73 -0.34
N SER A 262 -22.45 2.96 0.38
CA SER A 262 -22.89 3.32 1.74
C SER A 262 -22.06 2.71 2.86
N ARG A 263 -21.00 1.96 2.54
CA ARG A 263 -20.13 1.35 3.57
C ARG A 263 -19.56 2.39 4.53
N GLY A 264 -19.56 2.04 5.82
CA GLY A 264 -19.09 2.92 6.90
C GLY A 264 -19.93 4.19 7.11
N ALA A 265 -21.10 4.31 6.43
CA ALA A 265 -22.00 5.46 6.53
C ALA A 265 -23.48 5.09 6.74
N ARG A 266 -23.78 3.81 7.07
CA ARG A 266 -25.15 3.31 7.20
C ARG A 266 -25.76 3.51 8.60
N GLY A 267 -25.01 4.09 9.53
CA GLY A 267 -25.33 4.06 10.95
C GLY A 267 -24.93 2.73 11.62
N GLY A 268 -25.01 2.67 12.93
CA GLY A 268 -24.66 1.48 13.71
C GLY A 268 -23.20 1.42 14.15
N GLU A 269 -22.76 0.23 14.56
CA GLU A 269 -21.48 0.00 15.24
C GLU A 269 -20.25 0.34 14.40
N PHE A 270 -20.32 0.15 13.08
CA PHE A 270 -19.19 0.33 12.17
C PHE A 270 -19.26 1.62 11.34
N ASP A 271 -20.15 2.55 11.73
CA ASP A 271 -20.23 3.87 11.07
C ASP A 271 -18.98 4.72 11.37
N ASN A 272 -18.31 5.16 10.32
CA ASN A 272 -17.06 5.89 10.44
C ASN A 272 -17.19 7.41 10.30
N LYS A 273 -18.39 7.96 10.08
CA LYS A 273 -18.58 9.41 9.87
C LYS A 273 -18.08 10.24 11.04
N ALA A 274 -18.40 9.84 12.25
CA ALA A 274 -17.91 10.53 13.46
C ALA A 274 -16.38 10.39 13.62
N LEU A 275 -15.80 9.24 13.26
CA LEU A 275 -14.36 9.03 13.34
C LEU A 275 -13.61 9.93 12.36
N ILE A 276 -14.03 10.01 11.09
CA ILE A 276 -13.35 10.81 10.07
C ILE A 276 -13.44 12.33 10.39
N THR A 277 -14.58 12.81 10.88
CA THR A 277 -14.73 14.23 11.27
C THR A 277 -13.87 14.57 12.49
N ALA A 278 -13.81 13.68 13.49
CA ALA A 278 -12.91 13.84 14.64
C ALA A 278 -11.45 13.84 14.22
N MET A 279 -11.03 12.89 13.36
CA MET A 279 -9.66 12.80 12.87
C MET A 279 -9.27 14.02 12.02
N ALA A 280 -10.15 14.49 11.13
CA ALA A 280 -9.89 15.68 10.30
C ALA A 280 -9.70 16.92 11.18
N ARG A 281 -10.53 17.10 12.22
CA ARG A 281 -10.42 18.23 13.18
C ARG A 281 -9.11 18.16 13.97
N LEU A 282 -8.76 17.00 14.52
CA LEU A 282 -7.52 16.81 15.26
C LEU A 282 -6.28 17.02 14.39
N ARG A 283 -6.31 16.55 13.13
CA ARG A 283 -5.22 16.78 12.16
C ARG A 283 -5.07 18.26 11.83
N ALA A 284 -6.17 18.98 11.63
CA ALA A 284 -6.14 20.42 11.37
C ALA A 284 -5.63 21.20 12.60
N GLU A 285 -6.06 20.83 13.81
CA GLU A 285 -5.56 21.41 15.06
C GLU A 285 -4.06 21.14 15.24
N ARG A 286 -3.62 19.91 15.03
CA ARG A 286 -2.20 19.55 15.08
C ARG A 286 -1.37 20.37 14.10
N ALA A 287 -1.82 20.51 12.87
CA ALA A 287 -1.12 21.31 11.87
C ALA A 287 -1.00 22.78 12.32
N ARG A 288 -2.07 23.37 12.85
CA ARG A 288 -2.06 24.74 13.37
C ARG A 288 -1.09 24.91 14.55
N LEU A 289 -1.04 23.96 15.49
CA LEU A 289 -0.07 23.96 16.59
C LEU A 289 1.38 23.95 16.07
N LEU A 290 1.63 23.22 14.98
CA LEU A 290 2.95 23.10 14.35
C LEU A 290 3.27 24.25 13.38
N GLY A 291 2.40 25.26 13.28
CA GLY A 291 2.61 26.46 12.45
C GLY A 291 2.17 26.31 10.98
N TYR A 292 1.42 25.26 10.65
CA TYR A 292 0.90 25.06 9.30
C TYR A 292 -0.57 25.48 9.18
N PRO A 293 -1.00 26.01 8.01
CA PRO A 293 -2.38 26.45 7.82
C PRO A 293 -3.40 25.30 7.90
N HIS A 294 -3.01 24.10 7.49
CA HIS A 294 -3.84 22.90 7.53
C HIS A 294 -2.98 21.63 7.34
N HIS A 295 -3.58 20.46 7.54
CA HIS A 295 -2.87 19.18 7.53
C HIS A 295 -2.16 18.86 6.20
N ALA A 296 -2.77 19.21 5.05
CA ALA A 296 -2.15 18.97 3.76
C ALA A 296 -0.84 19.75 3.59
N ALA A 297 -0.78 21.02 4.05
CA ALA A 297 0.47 21.79 4.02
C ALA A 297 1.57 21.13 4.87
N TYR A 298 1.22 20.62 6.06
CA TYR A 298 2.12 19.87 6.91
C TYR A 298 2.65 18.61 6.21
N GLN A 299 1.79 17.82 5.56
CA GLN A 299 2.19 16.57 4.93
C GLN A 299 3.03 16.79 3.67
N LEU A 300 2.66 17.75 2.84
CA LEU A 300 3.26 17.94 1.52
C LEU A 300 4.64 18.59 1.54
N GLU A 301 5.02 19.25 2.63
CA GLU A 301 6.34 19.87 2.77
C GLU A 301 7.50 18.89 2.54
N GLU A 302 7.33 17.63 2.92
CA GLU A 302 8.36 16.58 2.78
C GLU A 302 8.19 15.71 1.53
N GLN A 303 7.21 16.02 0.69
CA GLN A 303 6.97 15.27 -0.53
C GLN A 303 7.67 15.89 -1.73
N THR A 304 7.82 15.13 -2.81
CA THR A 304 8.44 15.64 -4.04
C THR A 304 7.59 16.72 -4.71
N ALA A 305 6.27 16.71 -4.54
CA ALA A 305 5.39 17.79 -4.98
C ALA A 305 5.71 19.11 -4.27
N GLY A 306 6.09 19.07 -2.99
CA GLY A 306 6.57 20.19 -2.19
C GLY A 306 5.47 21.08 -1.60
N ASP A 307 4.34 21.27 -2.27
CA ASP A 307 3.26 22.12 -1.78
C ASP A 307 1.87 21.72 -2.31
N VAL A 308 0.84 22.25 -1.64
CA VAL A 308 -0.58 21.97 -1.94
C VAL A 308 -1.02 22.54 -3.28
N GLU A 309 -0.48 23.69 -3.69
CA GLU A 309 -0.84 24.33 -4.95
C GLU A 309 -0.39 23.51 -6.14
N THR A 310 0.79 22.92 -6.07
CA THR A 310 1.34 22.01 -7.09
C THR A 310 0.43 20.78 -7.27
N VAL A 311 -0.01 20.17 -6.18
CA VAL A 311 -0.94 19.03 -6.23
C VAL A 311 -2.30 19.44 -6.80
N ASN A 312 -2.86 20.56 -6.33
CA ASN A 312 -4.14 21.04 -6.80
C ASN A 312 -4.10 21.39 -8.30
N ARG A 313 -3.00 22.00 -8.80
CA ARG A 313 -2.81 22.26 -10.25
C ARG A 313 -2.77 20.97 -11.06
N MET A 314 -2.07 19.94 -10.59
CA MET A 314 -2.03 18.65 -11.27
C MET A 314 -3.43 18.05 -11.38
N LEU A 315 -4.18 17.98 -10.27
CA LEU A 315 -5.54 17.45 -10.26
C LEU A 315 -6.49 18.26 -11.15
N ALA A 316 -6.40 19.60 -11.12
CA ALA A 316 -7.19 20.48 -11.98
C ALA A 316 -6.88 20.29 -13.47
N ARG A 317 -5.65 19.89 -13.82
CA ARG A 317 -5.26 19.58 -15.20
C ARG A 317 -5.79 18.21 -15.66
N LEU A 318 -5.86 17.22 -14.77
CA LEU A 318 -6.31 15.86 -15.08
C LEU A 318 -7.84 15.73 -15.12
N ALA A 319 -8.56 16.49 -14.28
CA ALA A 319 -9.99 16.32 -14.07
C ALA A 319 -10.86 16.58 -15.34
N PRO A 320 -10.74 17.71 -16.06
CA PRO A 320 -11.61 17.99 -17.21
C PRO A 320 -11.52 16.95 -18.34
N PRO A 321 -10.31 16.58 -18.84
CA PRO A 321 -10.21 15.58 -19.89
C PRO A 321 -10.64 14.19 -19.45
N ALA A 322 -10.41 13.80 -18.18
CA ALA A 322 -10.87 12.53 -17.64
C ALA A 322 -12.39 12.43 -17.67
N VAL A 323 -13.10 13.43 -17.15
CA VAL A 323 -14.58 13.47 -17.15
C VAL A 323 -15.13 13.54 -18.56
N ALA A 324 -14.50 14.31 -19.48
CA ALA A 324 -14.89 14.36 -20.87
C ALA A 324 -14.79 12.97 -21.54
N ASN A 325 -13.72 12.22 -21.28
CA ASN A 325 -13.56 10.86 -21.75
C ASN A 325 -14.64 9.92 -21.16
N ALA A 326 -14.85 9.96 -19.82
CA ALA A 326 -15.86 9.17 -19.16
C ALA A 326 -17.29 9.44 -19.72
N ARG A 327 -17.60 10.70 -20.06
CA ARG A 327 -18.87 11.05 -20.69
C ARG A 327 -19.00 10.44 -22.09
N ARG A 328 -17.92 10.39 -22.89
CA ARG A 328 -17.93 9.71 -24.21
C ARG A 328 -18.12 8.20 -24.04
N GLU A 329 -17.42 7.59 -23.11
CA GLU A 329 -17.57 6.15 -22.78
C GLU A 329 -19.00 5.84 -22.34
N ALA A 330 -19.60 6.67 -21.48
CA ALA A 330 -21.00 6.52 -21.06
C ALA A 330 -21.99 6.62 -22.25
N ALA A 331 -21.77 7.53 -23.19
CA ALA A 331 -22.62 7.69 -24.36
C ALA A 331 -22.54 6.46 -25.28
N GLU A 332 -21.36 5.86 -25.47
CA GLU A 332 -21.21 4.63 -26.23
C GLU A 332 -21.92 3.45 -25.56
N MET A 333 -21.84 3.33 -24.24
CA MET A 333 -22.55 2.31 -23.47
C MET A 333 -24.06 2.55 -23.47
N GLN A 334 -24.52 3.82 -23.42
CA GLN A 334 -25.93 4.16 -23.54
C GLN A 334 -26.52 3.70 -24.86
N ALA A 335 -25.77 3.83 -25.97
CA ALA A 335 -26.21 3.34 -27.26
C ALA A 335 -26.45 1.82 -27.27
N LEU A 336 -25.68 1.03 -26.50
CA LEU A 336 -25.94 -0.41 -26.32
C LEU A 336 -27.22 -0.64 -25.49
N VAL A 337 -27.43 0.13 -24.41
CA VAL A 337 -28.68 0.04 -23.63
C VAL A 337 -29.88 0.32 -24.49
N ASP A 338 -29.83 1.34 -25.34
CA ASP A 338 -30.90 1.75 -26.22
C ASP A 338 -31.17 0.69 -27.31
N ALA A 339 -30.10 0.11 -27.88
CA ALA A 339 -30.22 -1.00 -28.85
C ALA A 339 -30.84 -2.26 -28.22
N ASP A 340 -30.51 -2.58 -26.98
CA ASP A 340 -31.10 -3.67 -26.19
C ASP A 340 -32.52 -3.33 -25.69
N LYS A 341 -33.07 -2.14 -25.99
CA LYS A 341 -34.34 -1.62 -25.49
C LYS A 341 -34.43 -1.62 -23.95
N GLY A 342 -33.30 -1.31 -23.29
CA GLY A 342 -33.18 -1.37 -21.83
C GLY A 342 -34.07 -0.38 -21.09
N GLY A 343 -34.38 0.80 -21.67
CA GLY A 343 -35.31 1.79 -21.12
C GLY A 343 -34.79 2.52 -19.88
N PHE A 344 -33.48 2.58 -19.67
CA PHE A 344 -32.83 3.29 -18.53
C PHE A 344 -31.60 4.04 -18.99
N GLN A 345 -31.17 5.02 -18.15
CA GLN A 345 -29.91 5.70 -18.33
C GLN A 345 -28.80 4.94 -17.60
N ILE A 346 -27.59 4.88 -18.21
CA ILE A 346 -26.40 4.27 -17.61
C ILE A 346 -26.12 4.89 -16.23
N GLY A 347 -26.01 4.05 -15.22
CA GLY A 347 -25.62 4.42 -13.86
C GLY A 347 -24.37 3.68 -13.40
N ALA A 348 -23.91 4.00 -12.19
CA ALA A 348 -22.72 3.37 -11.61
C ALA A 348 -22.85 1.83 -11.52
N ALA A 349 -24.04 1.31 -11.23
CA ALA A 349 -24.30 -0.13 -11.17
C ALA A 349 -24.26 -0.82 -12.54
N ASP A 350 -24.39 -0.06 -13.62
CA ASP A 350 -24.47 -0.59 -14.98
C ASP A 350 -23.12 -0.53 -15.70
N TRP A 351 -22.24 0.39 -15.26
CA TRP A 351 -20.98 0.70 -15.95
C TRP A 351 -20.15 -0.54 -16.27
N ALA A 352 -19.84 -1.35 -15.27
CA ALA A 352 -18.97 -2.50 -15.45
C ALA A 352 -19.52 -3.52 -16.48
N LEU A 353 -20.82 -3.83 -16.42
CA LEU A 353 -21.45 -4.77 -17.36
C LEU A 353 -21.44 -4.22 -18.79
N TYR A 354 -21.81 -2.93 -18.96
CA TYR A 354 -21.90 -2.36 -20.32
C TYR A 354 -20.55 -2.00 -20.88
N SER A 355 -19.58 -1.65 -20.03
CA SER A 355 -18.18 -1.53 -20.40
C SER A 355 -17.65 -2.87 -20.95
N GLU A 356 -17.91 -3.99 -20.27
CA GLU A 356 -17.53 -5.32 -20.74
C GLU A 356 -18.19 -5.70 -22.06
N LYS A 357 -19.51 -5.48 -22.20
CA LYS A 357 -20.20 -5.68 -23.47
C LYS A 357 -19.60 -4.86 -24.62
N LEU A 358 -19.27 -3.58 -24.33
CA LEU A 358 -18.67 -2.69 -25.34
C LEU A 358 -17.25 -3.14 -25.70
N ARG A 359 -16.47 -3.59 -24.72
CA ARG A 359 -15.14 -4.12 -24.93
C ARG A 359 -15.15 -5.37 -25.83
N VAL A 360 -16.05 -6.30 -25.54
CA VAL A 360 -16.26 -7.49 -26.39
C VAL A 360 -16.71 -7.10 -27.80
N ALA A 361 -17.64 -6.16 -27.93
CA ALA A 361 -18.14 -5.72 -29.23
C ALA A 361 -17.07 -5.01 -30.08
N LYS A 362 -16.23 -4.16 -29.48
CA LYS A 362 -15.20 -3.39 -30.18
C LYS A 362 -13.96 -4.20 -30.52
N TYR A 363 -13.53 -5.06 -29.60
CA TYR A 363 -12.21 -5.72 -29.70
C TYR A 363 -12.32 -7.23 -29.89
N ALA A 364 -13.54 -7.81 -29.86
CA ALA A 364 -13.76 -9.26 -29.86
C ALA A 364 -12.86 -9.97 -28.82
N PHE A 365 -12.74 -9.38 -27.64
CA PHE A 365 -11.81 -9.75 -26.59
C PHE A 365 -12.55 -10.01 -25.28
N ASP A 366 -12.38 -11.21 -24.76
CA ASP A 366 -12.84 -11.64 -23.45
C ASP A 366 -11.60 -11.90 -22.59
N GLU A 367 -11.52 -11.26 -21.44
CA GLU A 367 -10.39 -11.36 -20.51
C GLU A 367 -10.19 -12.78 -19.98
N ASP A 368 -11.25 -13.56 -19.86
CA ASP A 368 -11.16 -14.96 -19.47
C ASP A 368 -10.37 -15.82 -20.48
N GLN A 369 -10.21 -15.37 -21.72
CA GLN A 369 -9.35 -16.02 -22.72
C GLN A 369 -7.86 -15.90 -22.37
N LEU A 370 -7.46 -14.96 -21.53
CA LEU A 370 -6.07 -14.76 -21.08
C LEU A 370 -5.68 -15.68 -19.93
N LYS A 371 -6.61 -15.95 -19.01
CA LYS A 371 -6.34 -16.72 -17.78
C LYS A 371 -5.60 -18.04 -18.01
N PRO A 372 -5.91 -18.84 -19.05
CA PRO A 372 -5.18 -20.09 -19.29
C PRO A 372 -3.68 -19.93 -19.58
N TYR A 373 -3.23 -18.72 -19.92
CA TYR A 373 -1.83 -18.40 -20.22
C TYR A 373 -1.07 -17.82 -19.03
N PHE A 374 -1.76 -17.48 -17.94
CA PHE A 374 -1.19 -16.82 -16.77
C PHE A 374 -1.26 -17.72 -15.54
N GLU A 375 -0.52 -18.84 -15.57
CA GLU A 375 -0.35 -19.70 -14.41
C GLU A 375 0.63 -19.04 -13.42
N MET A 376 0.20 -18.84 -12.17
CA MET A 376 0.85 -17.99 -11.15
C MET A 376 2.35 -18.30 -10.96
N LYS A 377 2.71 -19.57 -10.84
CA LYS A 377 4.12 -19.92 -10.62
C LYS A 377 4.97 -19.55 -11.82
N ARG A 378 4.45 -19.78 -13.03
CA ARG A 378 5.13 -19.40 -14.28
C ARG A 378 5.22 -17.89 -14.46
N VAL A 379 4.16 -17.15 -14.11
CA VAL A 379 4.22 -15.68 -14.09
C VAL A 379 5.32 -15.20 -13.15
N LEU A 380 5.44 -15.79 -11.96
CA LEU A 380 6.48 -15.42 -10.99
C LEU A 380 7.89 -15.77 -11.50
N GLU A 381 8.12 -17.04 -11.88
CA GLU A 381 9.48 -17.53 -12.19
C GLU A 381 9.93 -17.16 -13.61
N ASP A 382 9.08 -17.41 -14.62
CA ASP A 382 9.41 -17.19 -16.04
C ASP A 382 9.04 -15.77 -16.52
N GLY A 383 8.26 -15.01 -15.75
CA GLY A 383 7.91 -13.61 -16.00
C GLY A 383 8.74 -12.66 -15.13
N VAL A 384 8.34 -12.52 -13.88
CA VAL A 384 8.88 -11.54 -12.92
C VAL A 384 10.37 -11.77 -12.66
N PHE A 385 10.76 -12.99 -12.26
CA PHE A 385 12.15 -13.31 -11.98
C PHE A 385 13.02 -13.28 -13.25
N PHE A 386 12.49 -13.75 -14.37
CA PHE A 386 13.18 -13.68 -15.65
C PHE A 386 13.47 -12.21 -16.05
N ALA A 387 12.49 -11.31 -15.94
CA ALA A 387 12.68 -9.89 -16.21
C ALA A 387 13.79 -9.29 -15.33
N ALA A 388 13.77 -9.57 -14.02
CA ALA A 388 14.78 -9.11 -13.09
C ALA A 388 16.18 -9.71 -13.39
N THR A 389 16.23 -10.96 -13.82
CA THR A 389 17.49 -11.59 -14.26
C THR A 389 18.06 -10.89 -15.48
N GLN A 390 17.23 -10.58 -16.49
CA GLN A 390 17.67 -9.89 -17.70
C GLN A 390 18.16 -8.46 -17.42
N LEU A 391 17.43 -7.73 -16.57
CA LEU A 391 17.76 -6.33 -16.23
C LEU A 391 18.95 -6.20 -15.27
N PHE A 392 18.98 -7.03 -14.23
CA PHE A 392 19.90 -6.83 -13.10
C PHE A 392 20.91 -7.97 -12.90
N GLY A 393 20.78 -9.06 -13.65
CA GLY A 393 21.61 -10.26 -13.53
C GLY A 393 21.42 -11.02 -12.23
N ILE A 394 20.40 -10.71 -11.44
CA ILE A 394 20.12 -11.44 -10.21
C ILE A 394 19.53 -12.82 -10.50
N THR A 395 19.77 -13.76 -9.58
CA THR A 395 19.23 -15.12 -9.67
C THR A 395 18.49 -15.52 -8.41
N PHE A 396 17.59 -16.51 -8.52
CA PHE A 396 16.68 -16.90 -7.45
C PHE A 396 16.82 -18.40 -7.17
N LYS A 397 16.88 -18.76 -5.87
CA LYS A 397 16.94 -20.14 -5.42
C LYS A 397 15.84 -20.37 -4.40
N ALA A 398 14.92 -21.29 -4.68
CA ALA A 398 13.85 -21.67 -3.73
C ALA A 398 14.44 -22.20 -2.41
N ARG A 399 13.85 -21.80 -1.29
CA ARG A 399 14.23 -22.14 0.08
C ARG A 399 13.06 -22.78 0.82
N PRO A 400 12.67 -24.03 0.46
CA PRO A 400 11.55 -24.73 1.11
C PRO A 400 11.83 -25.10 2.58
N ASP A 401 13.08 -25.01 3.01
CA ASP A 401 13.53 -25.14 4.40
C ASP A 401 13.16 -23.96 5.28
N LEU A 402 12.96 -22.77 4.70
CA LEU A 402 12.53 -21.57 5.42
C LEU A 402 11.00 -21.42 5.34
N LYS A 403 10.38 -21.05 6.46
CA LYS A 403 8.93 -20.94 6.57
C LYS A 403 8.50 -19.51 6.91
N GLY A 404 7.41 -19.07 6.29
CA GLY A 404 6.67 -17.89 6.72
C GLY A 404 5.60 -18.21 7.77
N TYR A 405 4.69 -17.28 8.04
CA TYR A 405 3.56 -17.46 8.97
C TYR A 405 2.40 -18.27 8.36
N SER A 406 2.39 -18.53 7.07
CA SER A 406 1.39 -19.33 6.36
C SER A 406 2.07 -20.44 5.56
N PRO A 407 1.48 -21.64 5.48
CA PRO A 407 2.04 -22.75 4.70
C PRO A 407 2.05 -22.49 3.20
N ASP A 408 1.25 -21.55 2.72
CA ASP A 408 1.15 -21.20 1.30
C ASP A 408 2.22 -20.20 0.84
N MET A 409 3.04 -19.69 1.77
CA MET A 409 4.11 -18.75 1.42
C MET A 409 5.28 -19.46 0.73
N VAL A 410 5.82 -18.79 -0.28
CA VAL A 410 7.05 -19.21 -0.95
C VAL A 410 8.23 -18.36 -0.50
N VAL A 411 9.42 -18.96 -0.42
CA VAL A 411 10.66 -18.27 -0.01
C VAL A 411 11.73 -18.53 -1.05
N TYR A 412 12.39 -17.47 -1.50
CA TYR A 412 13.53 -17.52 -2.42
C TYR A 412 14.71 -16.75 -1.84
N GLU A 413 15.90 -17.33 -1.96
CA GLU A 413 17.15 -16.64 -1.73
C GLU A 413 17.60 -16.01 -3.05
N VAL A 414 17.95 -14.71 -3.00
CA VAL A 414 18.31 -13.90 -4.16
C VAL A 414 19.79 -13.61 -4.14
N PHE A 415 20.43 -13.76 -5.28
CA PHE A 415 21.88 -13.57 -5.46
C PHE A 415 22.16 -12.50 -6.52
N ASN A 416 23.23 -11.75 -6.32
CA ASN A 416 23.77 -10.86 -7.34
C ASN A 416 24.36 -11.66 -8.52
N ALA A 417 24.70 -10.96 -9.62
CA ALA A 417 25.27 -11.56 -10.83
C ALA A 417 26.63 -12.27 -10.58
N ASP A 418 27.37 -11.87 -9.57
CA ASP A 418 28.63 -12.51 -9.14
C ASP A 418 28.42 -13.70 -8.18
N GLY A 419 27.17 -14.08 -7.92
CA GLY A 419 26.81 -15.17 -7.02
C GLY A 419 26.82 -14.80 -5.52
N THR A 420 27.09 -13.54 -5.16
CA THR A 420 27.03 -13.12 -3.76
C THR A 420 25.58 -13.02 -3.29
N PRO A 421 25.27 -13.47 -2.05
CA PRO A 421 23.93 -13.36 -1.49
C PRO A 421 23.46 -11.90 -1.40
N LEU A 422 22.24 -11.62 -1.86
CA LEU A 422 21.64 -10.28 -1.85
C LEU A 422 20.55 -10.15 -0.78
N ALA A 423 19.51 -11.01 -0.83
CA ALA A 423 18.31 -10.87 -0.03
C ALA A 423 17.56 -12.20 0.14
N LEU A 424 16.53 -12.22 1.01
CA LEU A 424 15.43 -13.17 0.91
C LEU A 424 14.19 -12.46 0.33
N PHE A 425 13.51 -13.14 -0.58
CA PHE A 425 12.21 -12.76 -1.11
C PHE A 425 11.15 -13.76 -0.65
N LEU A 426 10.03 -13.26 -0.13
CA LEU A 426 8.88 -14.06 0.27
C LEU A 426 7.65 -13.65 -0.53
N GLY A 427 6.85 -14.64 -0.93
CA GLY A 427 5.56 -14.42 -1.61
C GLY A 427 4.41 -14.97 -0.79
N ASP A 428 3.43 -14.12 -0.48
CA ASP A 428 2.15 -14.45 0.13
C ASP A 428 1.01 -13.99 -0.79
N PHE A 429 0.64 -14.84 -1.75
CA PHE A 429 -0.19 -14.43 -2.87
C PHE A 429 -1.68 -14.70 -2.68
N TYR A 430 -2.08 -15.62 -1.80
CA TYR A 430 -3.49 -16.02 -1.68
C TYR A 430 -4.30 -15.17 -0.70
N ALA A 431 -5.56 -14.93 -1.08
CA ALA A 431 -6.56 -14.30 -0.24
C ALA A 431 -6.94 -15.18 0.96
N ARG A 432 -7.17 -14.55 2.11
CA ARG A 432 -7.68 -15.18 3.34
C ARG A 432 -8.61 -14.22 4.07
N SER A 433 -9.55 -14.74 4.86
CA SER A 433 -10.50 -13.91 5.62
C SER A 433 -9.85 -13.04 6.71
N ASN A 434 -8.64 -13.43 7.15
CA ASN A 434 -7.85 -12.74 8.15
C ASN A 434 -6.66 -11.97 7.54
N LYS A 435 -6.71 -11.65 6.26
CA LYS A 435 -5.72 -10.87 5.51
C LYS A 435 -6.39 -9.60 4.97
N ARG A 436 -5.73 -8.45 5.10
CA ARG A 436 -6.23 -7.20 4.53
C ARG A 436 -6.33 -7.28 3.00
N GLY A 437 -7.29 -6.56 2.43
CA GLY A 437 -7.46 -6.47 0.97
C GLY A 437 -6.38 -5.63 0.28
N GLY A 438 -6.32 -5.74 -1.05
CA GLY A 438 -5.31 -5.09 -1.88
C GLY A 438 -4.02 -5.92 -1.99
N ALA A 439 -2.99 -5.29 -2.55
CA ALA A 439 -1.64 -5.84 -2.61
C ALA A 439 -0.67 -4.89 -1.91
N TRP A 440 0.49 -5.38 -1.47
CA TRP A 440 1.53 -4.57 -0.82
C TRP A 440 2.84 -5.31 -0.67
N ALA A 441 3.94 -4.55 -0.52
CA ALA A 441 5.24 -5.05 -0.10
C ALA A 441 5.57 -4.69 1.35
N ASN A 442 6.34 -5.55 2.04
CA ASN A 442 6.88 -5.30 3.38
C ASN A 442 8.38 -5.65 3.45
N ALA A 443 9.15 -4.81 4.13
CA ALA A 443 10.47 -5.20 4.62
C ALA A 443 10.31 -5.90 5.98
N TYR A 444 10.48 -7.21 6.03
CA TYR A 444 10.50 -7.98 7.27
C TYR A 444 11.79 -7.71 8.05
N VAL A 445 12.89 -7.64 7.31
CA VAL A 445 14.19 -7.12 7.78
C VAL A 445 14.66 -6.10 6.76
N PRO A 446 14.75 -4.81 7.10
CA PRO A 446 15.30 -3.80 6.19
C PRO A 446 16.81 -3.98 6.06
N GLN A 447 17.35 -3.53 4.94
CA GLN A 447 18.79 -3.37 4.79
C GLN A 447 19.33 -2.38 5.85
N ASN A 448 20.47 -2.69 6.45
CA ASN A 448 21.07 -1.85 7.47
C ASN A 448 22.60 -1.86 7.32
N GLY A 449 23.15 -0.78 6.77
CA GLY A 449 24.59 -0.65 6.56
C GLY A 449 25.42 -0.53 7.85
N LEU A 450 24.82 -0.03 8.95
CA LEU A 450 25.51 0.06 10.25
C LEU A 450 25.77 -1.31 10.90
N ARG A 451 24.97 -2.34 10.54
CA ARG A 451 25.02 -3.69 11.14
C ARG A 451 25.36 -4.76 10.12
N GLY A 452 25.33 -4.41 8.82
CA GLY A 452 25.54 -5.36 7.73
C GLY A 452 24.34 -6.30 7.49
N ASN A 453 23.13 -5.95 7.94
CA ASN A 453 21.94 -6.74 7.68
C ASN A 453 21.58 -6.67 6.19
N ARG A 454 21.31 -7.85 5.62
CA ARG A 454 20.73 -7.97 4.29
C ARG A 454 19.20 -8.00 4.40
N PRO A 455 18.45 -7.48 3.37
CA PRO A 455 17.03 -7.35 3.46
C PRO A 455 16.28 -8.69 3.33
N VAL A 456 15.15 -8.77 4.01
CA VAL A 456 14.10 -9.78 3.83
C VAL A 456 12.83 -9.06 3.42
N ILE A 457 12.42 -9.21 2.17
CA ILE A 457 11.30 -8.49 1.59
C ILE A 457 10.20 -9.46 1.20
N ALA A 458 8.95 -9.08 1.46
CA ALA A 458 7.80 -9.89 1.10
C ALA A 458 6.81 -9.10 0.22
N ASN A 459 6.23 -9.80 -0.76
CA ASN A 459 5.08 -9.34 -1.52
C ASN A 459 3.80 -10.07 -1.09
N HIS A 460 2.70 -9.34 -1.08
CA HIS A 460 1.37 -9.83 -0.71
C HIS A 460 0.37 -9.48 -1.80
N GLN A 461 -0.46 -10.46 -2.18
CA GLN A 461 -1.62 -10.28 -3.06
C GLN A 461 -2.84 -10.99 -2.47
N ASN A 462 -3.98 -10.86 -3.10
CA ASN A 462 -5.23 -11.51 -2.68
C ASN A 462 -5.84 -12.32 -3.84
N ILE A 463 -5.04 -13.17 -4.47
CA ILE A 463 -5.47 -14.07 -5.55
C ILE A 463 -6.35 -15.18 -4.94
N ALA A 464 -7.42 -15.53 -5.61
CA ALA A 464 -8.29 -16.61 -5.19
C ALA A 464 -7.55 -17.95 -5.23
N LYS A 465 -7.48 -18.66 -4.09
CA LYS A 465 -6.85 -19.98 -4.02
C LYS A 465 -7.76 -21.03 -4.69
N PRO A 466 -7.28 -21.71 -5.76
CA PRO A 466 -8.06 -22.77 -6.38
C PRO A 466 -8.18 -24.00 -5.47
N PRO A 467 -9.10 -24.94 -5.77
CA PRO A 467 -9.12 -26.25 -5.13
C PRO A 467 -7.78 -26.97 -5.25
N GLU A 468 -7.48 -27.83 -4.27
CA GLU A 468 -6.24 -28.59 -4.23
C GLU A 468 -6.01 -29.36 -5.56
N GLY A 469 -4.79 -29.31 -6.08
CA GLY A 469 -4.41 -29.95 -7.33
C GLY A 469 -4.78 -29.18 -8.60
N GLN A 470 -5.46 -28.04 -8.50
CA GLN A 470 -5.73 -27.17 -9.66
C GLN A 470 -4.68 -26.06 -9.75
N PRO A 471 -4.29 -25.63 -10.97
CA PRO A 471 -3.37 -24.50 -11.14
C PRO A 471 -4.06 -23.19 -10.74
N THR A 472 -3.29 -22.25 -10.19
CA THR A 472 -3.75 -20.89 -9.96
C THR A 472 -3.60 -20.11 -11.27
N LEU A 473 -4.73 -19.76 -11.88
CA LEU A 473 -4.77 -18.97 -13.10
C LEU A 473 -5.15 -17.53 -12.76
N MET A 474 -4.31 -16.59 -13.20
CA MET A 474 -4.41 -15.17 -12.85
C MET A 474 -5.18 -14.39 -13.92
N THR A 475 -5.86 -13.33 -13.51
CA THR A 475 -6.28 -12.26 -14.43
C THR A 475 -5.07 -11.45 -14.89
N TYR A 476 -5.24 -10.63 -15.91
CA TYR A 476 -4.16 -9.74 -16.36
C TYR A 476 -3.81 -8.68 -15.28
N ASP A 477 -4.81 -8.14 -14.61
CA ASP A 477 -4.64 -7.20 -13.48
C ASP A 477 -3.82 -7.82 -12.33
N GLU A 478 -4.07 -9.09 -11.99
CA GLU A 478 -3.28 -9.80 -10.97
C GLU A 478 -1.83 -10.03 -11.42
N VAL A 479 -1.59 -10.25 -12.73
CA VAL A 479 -0.24 -10.35 -13.30
C VAL A 479 0.48 -9.00 -13.20
N GLU A 480 -0.15 -7.91 -13.64
CA GLU A 480 0.41 -6.56 -13.57
C GLU A 480 0.72 -6.17 -12.12
N THR A 481 -0.21 -6.45 -11.19
CA THR A 481 0.00 -6.28 -9.75
C THR A 481 1.19 -7.09 -9.22
N MET A 482 1.43 -8.32 -9.71
CA MET A 482 2.61 -9.10 -9.29
C MET A 482 3.92 -8.45 -9.74
N PHE A 483 3.97 -7.88 -10.94
CA PHE A 483 5.12 -7.09 -11.38
C PHE A 483 5.28 -5.81 -10.56
N HIS A 484 4.17 -5.11 -10.26
CA HIS A 484 4.16 -3.91 -9.41
C HIS A 484 4.78 -4.18 -8.04
N GLU A 485 4.23 -5.15 -7.30
CA GLU A 485 4.71 -5.48 -5.95
C GLU A 485 6.16 -5.96 -5.96
N PHE A 486 6.57 -6.63 -7.04
CA PHE A 486 7.96 -7.02 -7.18
C PHE A 486 8.89 -5.82 -7.47
N GLY A 487 8.39 -4.75 -8.07
CA GLY A 487 9.10 -3.47 -8.19
C GLY A 487 9.45 -2.87 -6.81
N HIS A 488 8.49 -2.89 -5.88
CA HIS A 488 8.77 -2.55 -4.48
C HIS A 488 9.78 -3.51 -3.83
N ALA A 489 9.67 -4.80 -4.12
CA ALA A 489 10.63 -5.78 -3.60
C ALA A 489 12.05 -5.51 -4.13
N LEU A 490 12.22 -5.18 -5.41
CA LEU A 490 13.51 -4.77 -5.97
C LEU A 490 14.06 -3.51 -5.29
N HIS A 491 13.22 -2.51 -5.04
CA HIS A 491 13.61 -1.30 -4.31
C HIS A 491 14.10 -1.62 -2.89
N GLY A 492 13.46 -2.58 -2.21
CA GLY A 492 13.91 -3.06 -0.89
C GLY A 492 15.19 -3.89 -0.95
N MET A 493 15.26 -4.83 -1.89
CA MET A 493 16.39 -5.78 -2.00
C MET A 493 17.68 -5.12 -2.49
N PHE A 494 17.58 -4.12 -3.37
CA PHE A 494 18.77 -3.42 -3.89
C PHE A 494 19.28 -2.29 -3.01
N SER A 495 18.58 -1.96 -1.91
CA SER A 495 19.01 -0.91 -0.99
C SER A 495 20.47 -1.07 -0.57
N GLN A 496 21.26 0.01 -0.67
CA GLN A 496 22.68 0.09 -0.30
C GLN A 496 22.96 1.38 0.46
N THR A 497 22.14 1.66 1.47
CA THR A 497 22.27 2.84 2.31
C THR A 497 23.11 2.52 3.54
N LYS A 498 23.85 3.51 4.02
CA LYS A 498 24.62 3.41 5.26
C LYS A 498 23.70 3.33 6.47
N TYR A 499 22.60 4.08 6.44
CA TYR A 499 21.65 4.20 7.54
C TYR A 499 20.33 3.51 7.22
N PRO A 500 19.81 2.70 8.18
CA PRO A 500 18.56 1.95 7.98
C PRO A 500 17.34 2.85 7.75
N ARG A 501 17.38 4.09 8.26
CA ARG A 501 16.36 5.10 8.03
C ARG A 501 16.07 5.37 6.55
N PHE A 502 17.09 5.28 5.71
CA PHE A 502 17.01 5.54 4.27
C PHE A 502 16.73 4.31 3.43
N ALA A 503 16.65 3.13 4.04
CA ALA A 503 16.65 1.88 3.29
C ALA A 503 15.41 1.65 2.45
N GLY A 504 15.62 1.25 1.20
CA GLY A 504 14.59 0.77 0.28
C GLY A 504 13.44 1.76 0.07
N THR A 505 12.24 1.34 0.41
CA THR A 505 11.00 2.12 0.23
C THR A 505 10.78 3.24 1.25
N SER A 506 11.79 3.54 2.11
CA SER A 506 11.76 4.69 3.03
C SER A 506 12.05 6.01 2.28
N VAL A 507 11.27 6.32 1.27
CA VAL A 507 11.35 7.50 0.39
C VAL A 507 10.08 8.35 0.53
N PRO A 508 10.04 9.59 0.00
CA PRO A 508 8.79 10.36 -0.06
C PRO A 508 7.64 9.56 -0.66
N ARG A 509 6.43 9.73 -0.10
CA ARG A 509 5.26 8.93 -0.46
C ARG A 509 4.91 9.04 -1.94
N ASP A 510 5.09 10.19 -2.54
CA ASP A 510 4.85 10.45 -3.96
C ASP A 510 5.99 10.01 -4.89
N PHE A 511 7.00 9.34 -4.34
CA PHE A 511 8.08 8.70 -5.11
C PHE A 511 8.07 7.16 -4.94
N VAL A 512 7.43 6.65 -3.88
CA VAL A 512 7.51 5.21 -3.53
C VAL A 512 6.90 4.31 -4.60
N GLU A 513 5.84 4.76 -5.30
CA GLU A 513 5.16 4.00 -6.35
C GLU A 513 5.89 4.08 -7.71
N PHE A 514 6.84 4.99 -7.88
CA PHE A 514 7.55 5.16 -9.14
C PHE A 514 8.30 3.89 -9.59
N PRO A 515 9.13 3.25 -8.76
CA PRO A 515 9.82 2.03 -9.16
C PRO A 515 8.90 0.83 -9.42
N SER A 516 7.80 0.73 -8.67
CA SER A 516 6.82 -0.36 -8.83
C SER A 516 6.03 -0.20 -10.13
N GLN A 517 5.56 1.01 -10.44
CA GLN A 517 4.85 1.32 -11.68
C GLN A 517 5.74 1.16 -12.92
N VAL A 518 7.02 1.54 -12.86
CA VAL A 518 7.99 1.22 -13.95
C VAL A 518 8.08 -0.28 -14.17
N ASN A 519 8.04 -1.07 -13.11
CA ASN A 519 8.19 -2.52 -13.24
C ASN A 519 7.00 -3.21 -13.94
N GLU A 520 5.82 -2.60 -13.97
CA GLU A 520 4.62 -3.07 -14.66
C GLU A 520 4.86 -3.20 -16.19
N MET A 521 5.66 -2.31 -16.78
CA MET A 521 5.95 -2.36 -18.24
C MET A 521 6.51 -3.71 -18.71
N TRP A 522 7.20 -4.41 -17.83
CA TRP A 522 7.82 -5.69 -18.16
C TRP A 522 6.81 -6.82 -18.32
N ALA A 523 5.60 -6.69 -17.76
CA ALA A 523 4.55 -7.69 -17.92
C ALA A 523 4.17 -7.90 -19.39
N THR A 524 4.16 -6.83 -20.19
CA THR A 524 3.84 -6.85 -21.62
C THR A 524 5.05 -6.77 -22.53
N TRP A 525 6.27 -6.68 -21.98
CA TRP A 525 7.47 -6.61 -22.82
C TRP A 525 7.62 -7.87 -23.67
N PRO A 526 7.77 -7.76 -25.01
CA PRO A 526 7.59 -8.90 -25.92
C PRO A 526 8.40 -10.15 -25.57
N SER A 527 9.68 -9.99 -25.18
CA SER A 527 10.54 -11.15 -24.84
C SER A 527 10.15 -11.79 -23.51
N ILE A 528 9.67 -11.01 -22.54
CA ILE A 528 9.22 -11.51 -21.25
C ILE A 528 7.87 -12.20 -21.38
N LEU A 529 6.92 -11.55 -22.04
CA LEU A 529 5.59 -12.10 -22.29
C LEU A 529 5.67 -13.45 -23.02
N LYS A 530 6.51 -13.55 -24.05
CA LYS A 530 6.76 -14.81 -24.77
C LYS A 530 7.31 -15.91 -23.85
N ASN A 531 8.06 -15.54 -22.84
CA ASN A 531 8.66 -16.51 -21.92
C ASN A 531 7.63 -17.11 -20.97
N TYR A 532 6.74 -16.30 -20.36
CA TYR A 532 5.82 -16.78 -19.32
C TYR A 532 4.39 -17.05 -19.82
N ALA A 533 3.90 -16.29 -20.82
CA ALA A 533 2.49 -16.39 -21.25
C ALA A 533 2.28 -17.63 -22.13
N LYS A 534 2.20 -18.80 -21.51
CA LYS A 534 2.02 -20.10 -22.15
C LYS A 534 0.82 -20.82 -21.55
N HIS A 535 0.01 -21.44 -22.39
CA HIS A 535 -1.19 -22.15 -21.97
C HIS A 535 -0.84 -23.27 -20.97
N HIS A 536 -1.52 -23.28 -19.81
CA HIS A 536 -1.15 -24.13 -18.67
C HIS A 536 -1.22 -25.63 -18.95
N LYS A 537 -2.04 -26.09 -19.93
CA LYS A 537 -2.15 -27.50 -20.32
C LYS A 537 -1.27 -27.87 -21.51
N THR A 538 -1.21 -27.02 -22.53
CA THR A 538 -0.52 -27.37 -23.81
C THR A 538 0.90 -26.83 -23.86
N GLY A 539 1.25 -25.82 -23.08
CA GLY A 539 2.54 -25.14 -23.15
C GLY A 539 2.69 -24.19 -24.35
N GLU A 540 1.67 -24.07 -25.17
CA GLU A 540 1.68 -23.18 -26.35
C GLU A 540 1.70 -21.72 -25.91
N PRO A 541 2.46 -20.86 -26.59
CA PRO A 541 2.48 -19.44 -26.27
C PRO A 541 1.14 -18.79 -26.57
N ILE A 542 0.86 -17.66 -25.89
CA ILE A 542 -0.33 -16.85 -26.14
C ILE A 542 -0.38 -16.44 -27.63
N PRO A 543 -1.52 -16.59 -28.32
CA PRO A 543 -1.66 -16.23 -29.74
C PRO A 543 -1.41 -14.74 -29.99
N GLN A 544 -0.64 -14.41 -31.01
CA GLN A 544 -0.35 -13.03 -31.40
C GLN A 544 -1.63 -12.21 -31.66
N ALA A 545 -2.66 -12.86 -32.23
CA ALA A 545 -3.95 -12.23 -32.44
C ALA A 545 -4.66 -11.83 -31.13
N LEU A 546 -4.44 -12.58 -30.05
CA LEU A 546 -4.98 -12.25 -28.72
C LEU A 546 -4.22 -11.07 -28.10
N LEU A 547 -2.89 -11.03 -28.24
CA LEU A 547 -2.06 -9.90 -27.80
C LEU A 547 -2.43 -8.61 -28.53
N ALA A 548 -2.65 -8.65 -29.83
CA ALA A 548 -3.09 -7.50 -30.61
C ALA A 548 -4.43 -6.92 -30.09
N LYS A 549 -5.33 -7.78 -29.63
CA LYS A 549 -6.60 -7.34 -29.00
C LYS A 549 -6.37 -6.68 -27.64
N VAL A 550 -5.46 -7.22 -26.81
CA VAL A 550 -5.07 -6.61 -25.52
C VAL A 550 -4.49 -5.22 -25.75
N GLU A 551 -3.56 -5.09 -26.71
CA GLU A 551 -2.96 -3.80 -27.05
C GLU A 551 -3.99 -2.80 -27.57
N ALA A 552 -4.90 -3.23 -28.46
CA ALA A 552 -5.99 -2.39 -28.97
C ALA A 552 -6.94 -1.93 -27.85
N ALA A 553 -7.13 -2.75 -26.82
CA ALA A 553 -7.98 -2.44 -25.66
C ALA A 553 -7.25 -1.66 -24.55
N SER A 554 -5.93 -1.43 -24.63
CA SER A 554 -5.15 -0.82 -23.54
C SER A 554 -5.60 0.59 -23.11
N ARG A 555 -6.21 1.36 -24.03
CA ARG A 555 -6.78 2.67 -23.73
C ARG A 555 -8.30 2.65 -23.50
N PHE A 556 -8.89 1.47 -23.45
CA PHE A 556 -10.31 1.33 -23.22
C PHE A 556 -10.66 1.67 -21.77
N ASN A 557 -11.77 2.37 -21.57
CA ASN A 557 -12.29 2.73 -20.24
C ASN A 557 -11.35 3.61 -19.38
N GLN A 558 -10.39 4.29 -19.98
CA GLN A 558 -9.46 5.19 -19.26
C GLN A 558 -10.14 6.45 -18.72
N GLY A 559 -11.23 6.89 -19.33
CA GLY A 559 -12.07 7.97 -18.81
C GLY A 559 -12.64 7.63 -17.44
N HIS A 560 -13.23 6.44 -17.29
CA HIS A 560 -13.71 5.92 -16.00
C HIS A 560 -12.58 5.80 -14.98
N ALA A 561 -11.54 5.04 -15.30
CA ALA A 561 -10.45 4.74 -14.38
C ALA A 561 -9.75 6.02 -13.87
N THR A 562 -9.56 7.02 -14.74
CA THR A 562 -8.96 8.28 -14.34
C THR A 562 -9.92 9.14 -13.52
N THR A 563 -11.21 9.19 -13.89
CA THR A 563 -12.21 9.99 -13.16
C THR A 563 -12.43 9.49 -11.74
N GLU A 564 -12.59 8.17 -11.53
CA GLU A 564 -12.78 7.62 -10.18
C GLU A 564 -11.57 7.89 -9.27
N LEU A 565 -10.36 7.83 -9.84
CA LEU A 565 -9.11 8.08 -9.11
C LEU A 565 -8.93 9.56 -8.80
N VAL A 566 -9.16 10.47 -9.76
CA VAL A 566 -9.15 11.94 -9.54
C VAL A 566 -10.17 12.34 -8.49
N ALA A 567 -11.37 11.77 -8.53
CA ALA A 567 -12.42 12.05 -7.54
C ALA A 567 -11.98 11.66 -6.12
N ALA A 568 -11.35 10.50 -5.94
CA ALA A 568 -10.80 10.09 -4.65
C ALA A 568 -9.68 11.04 -4.16
N ASN A 569 -8.81 11.49 -5.06
CA ASN A 569 -7.76 12.48 -4.75
C ASN A 569 -8.34 13.82 -4.29
N LEU A 570 -9.40 14.28 -4.95
CA LEU A 570 -10.07 15.53 -4.59
C LEU A 570 -10.77 15.42 -3.22
N ILE A 571 -11.32 14.27 -2.88
CA ILE A 571 -11.87 13.99 -1.55
C ILE A 571 -10.77 14.06 -0.49
N ASP A 572 -9.61 13.41 -0.73
CA ASP A 572 -8.47 13.47 0.19
C ASP A 572 -8.01 14.90 0.43
N GLN A 573 -7.79 15.67 -0.64
CA GLN A 573 -7.37 17.07 -0.54
C GLN A 573 -8.42 17.95 0.13
N ALA A 574 -9.71 17.72 -0.13
CA ALA A 574 -10.78 18.48 0.49
C ALA A 574 -10.82 18.28 2.01
N TRP A 575 -10.68 17.04 2.50
CA TRP A 575 -10.63 16.75 3.94
C TRP A 575 -9.42 17.36 4.64
N HIS A 576 -8.26 17.40 3.99
CA HIS A 576 -6.99 17.74 4.63
C HIS A 576 -6.53 19.19 4.41
N GLN A 577 -7.28 19.97 3.62
CA GLN A 577 -7.09 21.42 3.49
C GLN A 577 -8.04 22.23 4.39
N LEU A 578 -8.78 21.57 5.29
CA LEU A 578 -9.67 22.23 6.23
C LEU A 578 -8.92 22.79 7.44
N GLY A 579 -9.36 23.96 7.92
CA GLY A 579 -9.09 24.40 9.29
C GLY A 579 -9.97 23.67 10.30
N PRO A 580 -9.64 23.68 11.62
CA PRO A 580 -10.40 22.95 12.64
C PRO A 580 -11.90 23.31 12.70
N ASP A 581 -12.20 24.60 12.47
CA ASP A 581 -13.56 25.16 12.51
C ASP A 581 -14.37 24.94 11.24
N GLN A 582 -13.73 24.41 10.18
CA GLN A 582 -14.34 24.16 8.88
C GLN A 582 -14.77 22.69 8.68
N VAL A 583 -14.43 21.83 9.64
CA VAL A 583 -14.73 20.39 9.54
C VAL A 583 -16.23 20.18 9.70
N PRO A 584 -16.89 19.52 8.73
CA PRO A 584 -18.35 19.28 8.77
C PRO A 584 -18.74 18.40 9.98
N SER A 585 -20.05 18.39 10.30
CA SER A 585 -20.61 17.42 11.23
C SER A 585 -20.63 16.01 10.59
N PRO A 586 -20.77 14.93 11.39
CA PRO A 586 -20.90 13.58 10.85
C PRO A 586 -22.06 13.41 9.85
N GLU A 587 -23.15 14.13 10.03
CA GLU A 587 -24.34 14.10 9.15
C GLU A 587 -24.07 14.77 7.79
N GLU A 588 -23.13 15.70 7.75
CA GLU A 588 -22.77 16.47 6.54
C GLU A 588 -21.68 15.83 5.69
N VAL A 589 -21.08 14.73 6.12
CA VAL A 589 -19.92 14.08 5.44
C VAL A 589 -20.18 13.86 3.97
N GLU A 590 -21.30 13.25 3.60
CA GLU A 590 -21.62 12.95 2.20
C GLU A 590 -21.84 14.23 1.38
N ALA A 591 -22.55 15.20 1.93
CA ALA A 591 -22.81 16.48 1.28
C ALA A 591 -21.51 17.29 1.07
N PHE A 592 -20.58 17.21 2.04
CA PHE A 592 -19.27 17.84 1.95
C PHE A 592 -18.44 17.26 0.81
N GLU A 593 -18.33 15.93 0.71
CA GLU A 593 -17.60 15.26 -0.37
C GLU A 593 -18.21 15.57 -1.74
N GLN A 594 -19.53 15.50 -1.87
CA GLN A 594 -20.21 15.87 -3.11
C GLN A 594 -19.99 17.33 -3.50
N LYS A 595 -19.96 18.25 -2.53
CA LYS A 595 -19.66 19.67 -2.78
C LYS A 595 -18.24 19.85 -3.31
N ALA A 596 -17.27 19.11 -2.78
CA ALA A 596 -15.89 19.13 -3.25
C ALA A 596 -15.80 18.65 -4.72
N LEU A 597 -16.45 17.55 -5.03
CA LEU A 597 -16.47 16.99 -6.39
C LEU A 597 -17.18 17.92 -7.39
N ARG A 598 -18.33 18.53 -7.01
CA ARG A 598 -19.03 19.53 -7.84
C ARG A 598 -18.17 20.74 -8.12
N LYS A 599 -17.44 21.24 -7.11
CA LYS A 599 -16.53 22.40 -7.28
C LYS A 599 -15.43 22.13 -8.32
N ALA A 600 -15.01 20.85 -8.44
CA ALA A 600 -14.00 20.42 -9.40
C ALA A 600 -14.58 19.87 -10.70
N GLU A 601 -15.93 19.91 -10.88
CA GLU A 601 -16.66 19.39 -12.03
C GLU A 601 -16.45 17.89 -12.30
N VAL A 602 -16.21 17.11 -11.22
CA VAL A 602 -15.94 15.68 -11.25
C VAL A 602 -17.12 14.86 -10.69
N ASP A 603 -18.24 15.47 -10.39
CA ASP A 603 -19.45 14.84 -9.86
C ASP A 603 -20.28 14.12 -10.95
N PHE A 604 -19.63 13.27 -11.70
CA PHE A 604 -20.28 12.48 -12.75
C PHE A 604 -20.89 11.19 -12.17
N ALA A 605 -22.19 11.17 -11.93
CA ALA A 605 -22.89 10.11 -11.20
C ALA A 605 -22.63 8.67 -11.70
N PRO A 606 -22.47 8.39 -13.02
CA PRO A 606 -22.10 7.05 -13.49
C PRO A 606 -20.71 6.58 -13.06
N VAL A 607 -19.81 7.51 -12.68
CA VAL A 607 -18.43 7.21 -12.24
C VAL A 607 -18.22 7.76 -10.83
N PRO A 608 -18.64 7.02 -9.79
CA PRO A 608 -18.41 7.44 -8.42
C PRO A 608 -16.90 7.39 -8.08
N PRO A 609 -16.47 8.11 -7.02
CA PRO A 609 -15.10 8.03 -6.55
C PRO A 609 -14.66 6.61 -6.23
N ARG A 610 -13.40 6.27 -6.48
CA ARG A 610 -12.79 4.97 -6.13
C ARG A 610 -12.94 4.65 -4.64
N TYR A 611 -12.92 5.66 -3.78
CA TYR A 611 -13.21 5.60 -2.35
C TYR A 611 -14.00 6.81 -1.90
N ARG A 612 -14.85 6.61 -0.89
CA ARG A 612 -15.44 7.68 -0.08
C ARG A 612 -14.86 7.67 1.32
N GLY A 613 -14.83 8.80 2.01
CA GLY A 613 -14.23 8.97 3.33
C GLY A 613 -14.54 7.84 4.31
N PRO A 614 -15.80 7.40 4.49
CA PRO A 614 -16.15 6.38 5.48
C PRO A 614 -15.48 5.01 5.32
N TYR A 615 -14.92 4.69 4.14
CA TYR A 615 -14.15 3.45 3.91
C TYR A 615 -12.79 3.70 3.25
N PHE A 616 -12.30 4.94 3.28
CA PHE A 616 -11.04 5.32 2.66
C PHE A 616 -9.85 5.08 3.60
N SER A 617 -9.49 3.81 3.79
CA SER A 617 -8.42 3.40 4.70
C SER A 617 -7.07 4.06 4.41
N HIS A 618 -6.74 4.29 3.14
CA HIS A 618 -5.48 4.93 2.74
C HIS A 618 -5.24 6.25 3.47
N ILE A 619 -6.26 7.12 3.51
CA ILE A 619 -6.12 8.48 4.05
C ILE A 619 -6.44 8.58 5.55
N PHE A 620 -7.23 7.66 6.12
CA PHE A 620 -7.61 7.71 7.54
C PHE A 620 -6.86 6.71 8.42
N ALA A 621 -6.33 5.61 7.85
CA ALA A 621 -5.61 4.58 8.59
C ALA A 621 -4.32 4.08 7.93
N GLY A 622 -4.02 4.48 6.68
CA GLY A 622 -2.95 3.92 5.85
C GLY A 622 -1.73 4.82 5.61
N GLY A 623 -1.66 6.01 6.21
CA GLY A 623 -0.51 6.91 6.03
C GLY A 623 -0.51 7.75 4.74
N TYR A 624 -1.60 7.74 3.95
CA TYR A 624 -1.76 8.54 2.72
C TYR A 624 -2.63 9.80 2.93
N SER A 625 -2.75 10.31 4.15
CA SER A 625 -3.51 11.54 4.41
C SER A 625 -2.92 12.74 3.69
N ALA A 626 -3.72 13.44 2.88
CA ALA A 626 -3.30 14.44 1.91
C ALA A 626 -2.28 13.93 0.88
N GLY A 627 -2.13 12.60 0.77
CA GLY A 627 -1.08 11.93 0.02
C GLY A 627 -1.59 10.94 -1.03
N TYR A 628 -2.91 10.82 -1.25
CA TYR A 628 -3.44 9.86 -2.23
C TYR A 628 -3.08 10.25 -3.67
N TYR A 629 -2.78 11.52 -3.93
CA TYR A 629 -2.26 12.04 -5.21
C TYR A 629 -0.95 11.36 -5.64
N SER A 630 -0.25 10.74 -4.72
CA SER A 630 1.05 10.08 -4.93
C SER A 630 1.02 9.06 -6.07
N TYR A 631 -0.13 8.38 -6.28
CA TYR A 631 -0.30 7.45 -7.38
C TYR A 631 -0.17 8.14 -8.75
N PHE A 632 -0.86 9.27 -8.95
CA PHE A 632 -0.71 10.06 -10.18
C PHE A 632 0.67 10.71 -10.30
N TRP A 633 1.20 11.22 -9.19
CA TRP A 633 2.51 11.85 -9.19
C TRP A 633 3.61 10.87 -9.60
N SER A 634 3.60 9.68 -8.99
CA SER A 634 4.53 8.60 -9.35
C SER A 634 4.31 8.10 -10.77
N GLU A 635 3.05 8.08 -11.25
CA GLU A 635 2.74 7.69 -12.64
C GLU A 635 3.25 8.69 -13.68
N VAL A 636 3.39 9.98 -13.34
CA VAL A 636 4.11 10.94 -14.19
C VAL A 636 5.58 10.53 -14.33
N LEU A 637 6.22 10.16 -13.22
CA LEU A 637 7.63 9.72 -13.22
C LEU A 637 7.79 8.40 -13.98
N ASP A 638 6.88 7.45 -13.74
CA ASP A 638 6.88 6.15 -14.40
C ASP A 638 6.68 6.29 -15.92
N ALA A 639 5.64 7.01 -16.36
CA ALA A 639 5.36 7.15 -17.78
C ALA A 639 6.55 7.74 -18.55
N ASP A 640 7.22 8.71 -17.97
CA ASP A 640 8.42 9.33 -18.53
C ASP A 640 9.63 8.37 -18.52
N ALA A 641 9.84 7.66 -17.42
CA ALA A 641 10.90 6.65 -17.33
C ALA A 641 10.68 5.47 -18.30
N VAL A 642 9.44 5.04 -18.52
CA VAL A 642 9.11 3.99 -19.51
C VAL A 642 9.50 4.45 -20.93
N GLU A 643 9.21 5.71 -21.30
CA GLU A 643 9.65 6.25 -22.59
C GLU A 643 11.19 6.35 -22.66
N TRP A 644 11.85 6.68 -21.54
CA TRP A 644 13.30 6.64 -21.46
C TRP A 644 13.82 5.21 -21.75
N PHE A 645 13.28 4.18 -21.08
CA PHE A 645 13.68 2.78 -21.33
C PHE A 645 13.48 2.40 -22.79
N LYS A 646 12.31 2.69 -23.38
CA LYS A 646 12.01 2.38 -24.79
C LYS A 646 13.01 3.02 -25.75
N SER A 647 13.36 4.29 -25.54
CA SER A 647 14.28 5.04 -26.38
C SER A 647 15.75 4.61 -26.22
N HIS A 648 16.11 3.92 -25.13
CA HIS A 648 17.45 3.42 -24.84
C HIS A 648 17.60 1.89 -24.99
N GLY A 649 16.74 1.26 -25.81
CA GLY A 649 16.85 -0.17 -26.14
C GLY A 649 16.13 -1.13 -25.18
N GLY A 650 15.34 -0.61 -24.24
CA GLY A 650 14.42 -1.35 -23.38
C GLY A 650 15.11 -2.30 -22.41
N LEU A 651 14.81 -3.61 -22.54
CA LEU A 651 15.28 -4.67 -21.65
C LEU A 651 16.76 -4.97 -21.87
N THR A 652 17.64 -4.17 -21.34
CA THR A 652 19.09 -4.38 -21.39
C THR A 652 19.71 -4.32 -20.00
N ARG A 653 20.79 -5.03 -19.78
CA ARG A 653 21.54 -5.01 -18.52
C ARG A 653 22.04 -3.60 -18.19
N ALA A 654 22.53 -2.84 -19.15
CA ALA A 654 23.03 -1.49 -18.93
C ALA A 654 21.91 -0.54 -18.42
N ASN A 655 20.68 -0.65 -18.93
CA ASN A 655 19.55 0.13 -18.46
C ASN A 655 19.14 -0.30 -17.06
N GLY A 656 19.13 -1.61 -16.78
CA GLY A 656 18.86 -2.12 -15.44
C GLY A 656 19.89 -1.69 -14.41
N ASP A 657 21.19 -1.78 -14.71
CA ASP A 657 22.26 -1.31 -13.84
C ASP A 657 22.15 0.18 -13.56
N ARG A 658 21.88 1.01 -14.59
CA ARG A 658 21.64 2.44 -14.42
C ARG A 658 20.45 2.72 -13.48
N PHE A 659 19.31 2.04 -13.68
CA PHE A 659 18.13 2.19 -12.83
C PHE A 659 18.40 1.72 -11.40
N ARG A 660 19.07 0.58 -11.22
CA ARG A 660 19.51 0.09 -9.93
C ARG A 660 20.41 1.12 -9.21
N ASP A 661 21.45 1.64 -9.90
CA ASP A 661 22.46 2.49 -9.28
C ASP A 661 21.97 3.90 -8.97
N THR A 662 21.04 4.43 -9.79
CA THR A 662 20.56 5.80 -9.62
C THR A 662 19.28 5.90 -8.76
N ILE A 663 18.42 4.88 -8.76
CA ILE A 663 17.13 4.86 -8.10
C ILE A 663 17.06 3.78 -7.01
N LEU A 664 17.05 2.48 -7.39
CA LEU A 664 16.65 1.39 -6.51
C LEU A 664 17.60 1.19 -5.32
N SER A 665 18.88 1.49 -5.46
CA SER A 665 19.86 1.29 -4.40
C SER A 665 19.93 2.45 -3.39
N ARG A 666 19.30 3.58 -3.69
CA ARG A 666 19.54 4.85 -2.97
C ARG A 666 18.59 5.09 -1.81
N GLY A 667 17.38 4.53 -1.83
CA GLY A 667 16.36 4.87 -0.85
C GLY A 667 16.22 6.39 -0.71
N ASP A 668 16.14 6.91 0.51
CA ASP A 668 16.08 8.35 0.76
C ASP A 668 17.47 8.97 1.10
N SER A 669 18.57 8.31 0.73
CA SER A 669 19.92 8.86 0.93
C SER A 669 20.26 10.05 0.03
N ARG A 670 19.43 10.31 -0.99
CA ARG A 670 19.49 11.44 -1.92
C ARG A 670 18.11 12.05 -2.14
N ASP A 671 18.10 13.28 -2.64
CA ASP A 671 16.86 13.93 -3.06
C ASP A 671 16.20 13.16 -4.22
N ALA A 672 14.88 12.91 -4.12
CA ALA A 672 14.17 12.10 -5.10
C ALA A 672 14.12 12.74 -6.51
N LYS A 673 14.01 14.09 -6.61
CA LYS A 673 14.06 14.80 -7.90
C LYS A 673 15.45 14.70 -8.53
N GLU A 674 16.51 14.80 -7.71
CA GLU A 674 17.88 14.63 -8.19
C GLU A 674 18.13 13.19 -8.67
N MET A 675 17.59 12.19 -7.98
CA MET A 675 17.67 10.80 -8.42
C MET A 675 16.99 10.61 -9.78
N PHE A 676 15.79 11.14 -9.97
CA PHE A 676 15.07 11.08 -11.23
C PHE A 676 15.86 11.73 -12.37
N ARG A 677 16.35 12.98 -12.16
CA ARG A 677 17.22 13.67 -13.15
C ARG A 677 18.51 12.90 -13.47
N SER A 678 19.10 12.25 -12.47
CA SER A 678 20.30 11.43 -12.66
C SER A 678 20.03 10.20 -13.52
N PHE A 679 18.80 9.66 -13.45
CA PHE A 679 18.37 8.54 -14.26
C PHE A 679 17.99 8.98 -15.67
N THR A 680 17.07 9.95 -15.84
CA THR A 680 16.50 10.34 -17.14
C THR A 680 17.35 11.38 -17.89
N GLY A 681 18.05 12.24 -17.18
CA GLY A 681 18.79 13.39 -17.73
C GLY A 681 17.97 14.70 -17.78
N HIS A 682 16.71 14.68 -17.34
CA HIS A 682 15.79 15.83 -17.35
C HIS A 682 14.79 15.79 -16.19
N ASP A 683 14.03 16.86 -16.02
CA ASP A 683 12.90 16.92 -15.09
C ASP A 683 11.70 16.11 -15.61
N PRO A 684 10.82 15.60 -14.71
CA PRO A 684 9.65 14.82 -15.11
C PRO A 684 8.75 15.54 -16.13
N ASP A 685 8.34 14.81 -17.18
CA ASP A 685 7.38 15.28 -18.18
C ASP A 685 6.03 14.56 -18.01
N ILE A 686 4.94 15.30 -17.88
CA ILE A 686 3.59 14.75 -17.77
C ILE A 686 3.01 14.24 -19.10
N ARG A 687 3.57 14.64 -20.25
CA ARG A 687 3.02 14.29 -21.56
C ARG A 687 2.91 12.78 -21.82
N PRO A 688 3.92 11.95 -21.48
CA PRO A 688 3.80 10.49 -21.59
C PRO A 688 2.57 9.92 -20.84
N LEU A 689 2.27 10.41 -19.64
CA LEU A 689 1.10 10.00 -18.88
C LEU A 689 -0.21 10.39 -19.60
N LEU A 690 -0.31 11.63 -20.10
CA LEU A 690 -1.51 12.08 -20.82
C LEU A 690 -1.78 11.20 -22.04
N VAL A 691 -0.72 10.86 -22.81
CA VAL A 691 -0.82 9.96 -23.97
C VAL A 691 -1.24 8.55 -23.54
N ARG A 692 -0.64 7.99 -22.49
CA ARG A 692 -0.96 6.64 -21.95
C ARG A 692 -2.44 6.55 -21.58
N ARG A 693 -2.97 7.57 -20.91
CA ARG A 693 -4.37 7.63 -20.46
C ARG A 693 -5.36 8.18 -21.49
N GLY A 694 -4.92 8.48 -22.72
CA GLY A 694 -5.79 9.06 -23.73
C GLY A 694 -6.37 10.42 -23.34
N LEU A 695 -5.62 11.18 -22.53
CA LEU A 695 -5.96 12.53 -22.05
C LEU A 695 -5.24 13.63 -22.86
N ASP A 696 -4.52 13.25 -23.90
CA ASP A 696 -3.87 14.13 -24.86
C ASP A 696 -4.95 14.79 -25.73
N VAL A 697 -5.55 15.85 -25.21
CA VAL A 697 -6.41 16.72 -26.03
C VAL A 697 -5.47 17.46 -26.97
N PRO A 698 -5.70 17.43 -28.32
CA PRO A 698 -5.02 18.36 -29.19
C PRO A 698 -5.29 19.76 -28.65
N THR A 699 -4.24 20.46 -28.21
CA THR A 699 -4.34 21.89 -27.97
C THR A 699 -4.71 22.49 -29.32
N GLY A 700 -6.01 22.79 -29.51
CA GLY A 700 -6.47 23.54 -30.65
C GLY A 700 -5.71 24.88 -30.73
N PRO A 701 -5.64 25.47 -31.91
CA PRO A 701 -4.82 26.64 -32.19
C PRO A 701 -5.07 27.82 -31.28
#